data_b63fa91dec22171090d36853fb7cabce
#
_entry.id   b63fa91dec22171090d36853fb7cabce
#
_cell.length_a   1.000
_cell.length_b   1.000
_cell.length_c   1.000
_cell.angle_alpha   90.00
_cell.angle_beta   90.00
_cell.angle_gamma   90.00
#
_symmetry.space_group_name_H-M   'P 1'
#
loop_
_entity.id
_entity.type
_entity.pdbx_description
1 polymer ?
#
loop_
_entity_poly.entity_id
_entity_poly.type
_entity_poly.pdbx_seq_one_letter_code
_entity_poly.pdbx_strand_id
1 'polypeptide(L)'
;MIRRYLRFQWENRYTVALLAAVLLLSGWVAFERLPQSIFPSVNFPKVSVIVHTDDLPVKYMLLAVTEPMEQAAKGEPGVTLVRSQSGVGLTKLHVYFSSKTNPETAYLLLQARLAHIPLPLGATISVRLMRPNIYPLAEYALVSNTVGSAAMKPVFAFTLRPAILGVRGVYQAADTGRGWPEVHVKLSPRRLAEYHLSGAQVVAALRAYQGPFFSGMLHAFHQQFIVATTPRPINPAALARLPLPLGPMSAHGSRTTLALGALGSVRMGSPPLIRAASVVGYRHALIIDIAPQQGANQVRVAARLRAKLRALGAHLPAHVHLVRIYDLSRLIRSSLTDVWTALGLGSLIAFLVVYLFLGRGDGAMATVVVVPLSVAATMLVLDTLGMGINIMTLGGITAAIGALIDHAIVIVERGVHGLEGGTAQRREAALQKIADILPMMTLATLTSCVIFLPLIFLSGTVGLLFRGMAAAVVIALVTSQLIAIVITPAFAMWVAQRQRPVHRLPGERWVRHAYGRALLRGMRKPWLAAPIAFGLLTVAAIGAWELPTAFLPHWDEGIFVVPFRTPDGTGVHETLQVGRDLMRIALRNPNVARASLVVGRGFGNPYATPNKGGITILLKRHRPDSARQVMRELRQRFRAAVPDLTTLETMQVMINRLGNMSGSHAPLVVELFGNSSIELHDAGERLLGVLRASHDFHSVVFKSPSAGPEVQVTPNSLSALQGLTPARLAHQLLTRHWGRRAGILLRGEQIVPIRVEEAASGQRTPVDYADTRIRLPDGRLAPLSQVAHVRLQGVVPYVTHQNLVPYATIKLNPVHGEGLSVAARRADRLIAKAGLPPGVTSQIGGYYREQQKSFSQMLVILGAALLILLVLLGYQFGSQKAAIVAIACIALTAAGTLVALLAAGTDLDSTAFLGMLLVFAIAVNNVILIFSRAHQLDRAAPRPASVALAAHQRLRPILMTMLADVLGFLPLAVGIGRGTDLLRPLAIAVMGGLAIGTVMTLWLAPVLYAAWWRPAGAAS
;
A
#
# COMPACT_ATOMS: atom_id res chain seq x y z
N MET A 1 48.12 19.53 1.56
CA MET A 1 47.01 19.83 0.69
C MET A 1 45.81 20.36 1.50
N ILE A 2 45.31 19.63 2.50
CA ILE A 2 44.09 19.99 3.29
C ILE A 2 44.21 21.37 3.97
N ARG A 3 45.35 21.70 4.61
CA ARG A 3 45.57 23.00 5.25
C ARG A 3 45.54 24.16 4.26
N ARG A 4 46.06 24.01 3.04
CA ARG A 4 45.96 25.04 1.97
C ARG A 4 44.49 25.27 1.58
N TYR A 5 43.73 24.18 1.45
CA TYR A 5 42.31 24.24 1.15
C TYR A 5 41.48 24.97 2.25
N LEU A 6 41.71 24.65 3.51
CA LEU A 6 41.04 25.28 4.62
C LEU A 6 41.40 26.80 4.74
N ARG A 7 42.65 27.14 4.45
CA ARG A 7 43.08 28.55 4.42
C ARG A 7 42.38 29.31 3.29
N PHE A 8 42.33 28.72 2.10
CA PHE A 8 41.59 29.25 0.96
C PHE A 8 40.08 29.45 1.30
N GLN A 9 39.44 28.52 1.98
CA GLN A 9 38.03 28.68 2.44
C GLN A 9 37.84 29.89 3.37
N TRP A 10 38.78 30.13 4.27
CA TRP A 10 38.72 31.23 5.16
C TRP A 10 38.94 32.58 4.45
N GLU A 11 39.89 32.64 3.55
CA GLU A 11 40.16 33.83 2.74
C GLU A 11 38.94 34.21 1.89
N ASN A 12 38.22 33.21 1.36
CA ASN A 12 37.02 33.34 0.56
C ASN A 12 35.73 33.09 1.37
N ARG A 13 35.69 33.38 2.68
CA ARG A 13 34.54 33.09 3.55
C ARG A 13 33.19 33.67 3.08
N TYR A 14 33.20 34.82 2.40
CA TYR A 14 31.98 35.41 1.83
C TYR A 14 31.44 34.59 0.65
N THR A 15 32.33 34.04 -0.17
CA THR A 15 31.95 33.08 -1.25
C THR A 15 31.35 31.79 -0.67
N VAL A 16 31.94 31.30 0.42
CA VAL A 16 31.38 30.12 1.14
C VAL A 16 29.99 30.43 1.72
N ALA A 17 29.79 31.64 2.29
CA ALA A 17 28.47 32.08 2.77
C ALA A 17 27.44 32.21 1.63
N LEU A 18 27.88 32.77 0.48
CA LEU A 18 27.06 32.89 -0.72
C LEU A 18 26.67 31.46 -1.24
N LEU A 19 27.63 30.56 -1.29
CA LEU A 19 27.39 29.16 -1.69
C LEU A 19 26.35 28.49 -0.77
N ALA A 20 26.45 28.72 0.55
CA ALA A 20 25.48 28.23 1.51
C ALA A 20 24.08 28.80 1.28
N ALA A 21 23.95 30.09 0.98
CA ALA A 21 22.70 30.75 0.65
C ALA A 21 22.09 30.21 -0.66
N VAL A 22 22.91 30.04 -1.71
CA VAL A 22 22.49 29.46 -2.98
C VAL A 22 22.03 28.02 -2.79
N LEU A 23 22.72 27.22 -1.97
CA LEU A 23 22.34 25.86 -1.64
C LEU A 23 20.99 25.79 -0.93
N LEU A 24 20.73 26.69 0.04
CA LEU A 24 19.42 26.78 0.70
C LEU A 24 18.31 27.11 -0.29
N LEU A 25 18.55 28.10 -1.16
CA LEU A 25 17.55 28.50 -2.15
C LEU A 25 17.29 27.38 -3.17
N SER A 26 18.34 26.76 -3.70
CA SER A 26 18.19 25.66 -4.65
C SER A 26 17.52 24.43 -4.03
N GLY A 27 17.83 24.11 -2.76
CA GLY A 27 17.16 23.07 -2.00
C GLY A 27 15.69 23.38 -1.75
N TRP A 28 15.34 24.66 -1.49
CA TRP A 28 13.95 25.09 -1.37
C TRP A 28 13.19 24.92 -2.69
N VAL A 29 13.79 25.34 -3.81
CA VAL A 29 13.20 25.15 -5.14
C VAL A 29 13.01 23.66 -5.46
N ALA A 30 14.01 22.83 -5.14
CA ALA A 30 13.92 21.38 -5.30
C ALA A 30 12.76 20.80 -4.45
N PHE A 31 12.63 21.20 -3.19
CA PHE A 31 11.54 20.77 -2.31
C PHE A 31 10.15 21.08 -2.91
N GLU A 32 9.99 22.27 -3.50
CA GLU A 32 8.74 22.66 -4.15
C GLU A 32 8.45 21.81 -5.40
N ARG A 33 9.48 21.34 -6.12
CA ARG A 33 9.33 20.51 -7.33
C ARG A 33 9.06 19.05 -7.01
N LEU A 34 9.63 18.52 -5.95
CA LEU A 34 9.56 17.13 -5.59
C LEU A 34 8.11 16.60 -5.46
N PRO A 35 7.80 15.44 -6.06
CA PRO A 35 6.51 14.79 -5.90
C PRO A 35 6.30 14.38 -4.43
N GLN A 36 5.14 14.70 -3.88
CA GLN A 36 4.75 14.34 -2.52
C GLN A 36 3.74 13.20 -2.55
N SER A 37 4.05 12.10 -1.82
CA SER A 37 3.20 10.90 -1.71
C SER A 37 3.33 10.28 -0.32
N ILE A 38 2.50 9.28 0.03
CA ILE A 38 2.68 8.53 1.29
C ILE A 38 3.83 7.54 1.17
N PHE A 39 3.82 6.74 0.12
CA PHE A 39 4.84 5.72 -0.15
C PHE A 39 5.58 6.06 -1.45
N PRO A 40 6.79 5.52 -1.62
CA PRO A 40 7.49 5.64 -2.89
C PRO A 40 6.65 5.12 -4.05
N SER A 41 6.87 5.66 -5.24
CA SER A 41 6.29 5.12 -6.47
C SER A 41 6.89 3.75 -6.74
N VAL A 42 6.11 2.71 -6.48
CA VAL A 42 6.56 1.33 -6.61
C VAL A 42 5.96 0.74 -7.87
N ASN A 43 6.79 0.18 -8.73
CA ASN A 43 6.34 -0.62 -9.86
C ASN A 43 6.23 -2.09 -9.42
N PHE A 44 4.99 -2.57 -9.30
CA PHE A 44 4.75 -3.99 -9.16
C PHE A 44 4.49 -4.59 -10.53
N PRO A 45 5.31 -5.51 -10.99
CA PRO A 45 5.09 -6.17 -12.25
C PRO A 45 3.95 -7.20 -12.12
N LYS A 46 2.72 -6.71 -12.08
CA LYS A 46 1.49 -7.49 -12.02
C LYS A 46 0.56 -7.06 -13.15
N VAL A 47 0.13 -8.03 -13.94
CA VAL A 47 -0.85 -7.83 -15.01
C VAL A 47 -2.16 -8.53 -14.63
N SER A 48 -3.28 -7.83 -14.81
CA SER A 48 -4.62 -8.40 -14.64
C SER A 48 -5.27 -8.57 -16.01
N VAL A 49 -5.69 -9.79 -16.29
CA VAL A 49 -6.41 -10.15 -17.51
C VAL A 49 -7.84 -10.47 -17.14
N ILE A 50 -8.78 -9.90 -17.87
CA ILE A 50 -10.21 -10.14 -17.68
C ILE A 50 -10.80 -10.56 -19.02
N VAL A 51 -11.45 -11.70 -19.05
CA VAL A 51 -12.15 -12.21 -20.22
C VAL A 51 -13.62 -12.27 -19.90
N HIS A 52 -14.42 -11.64 -20.77
CA HIS A 52 -15.87 -11.75 -20.75
C HIS A 52 -16.33 -12.59 -21.92
N THR A 53 -17.26 -13.48 -21.67
CA THR A 53 -17.98 -14.25 -22.67
C THR A 53 -19.49 -14.06 -22.46
N ASP A 54 -20.30 -14.45 -23.41
CA ASP A 54 -21.75 -14.53 -23.23
C ASP A 54 -22.06 -15.72 -22.27
N ASP A 55 -22.36 -15.40 -21.01
CA ASP A 55 -22.90 -16.23 -19.91
C ASP A 55 -22.55 -17.75 -19.94
N LEU A 56 -21.32 -18.12 -20.31
CA LEU A 56 -20.85 -19.50 -20.30
C LEU A 56 -20.77 -20.04 -18.87
N PRO A 57 -21.21 -21.27 -18.61
CA PRO A 57 -21.11 -21.91 -17.30
C PRO A 57 -19.66 -22.01 -16.80
N VAL A 58 -19.49 -22.02 -15.47
CA VAL A 58 -18.17 -21.99 -14.81
C VAL A 58 -17.22 -23.09 -15.34
N LYS A 59 -17.71 -24.31 -15.55
CA LYS A 59 -16.91 -25.43 -16.05
C LYS A 59 -16.38 -25.18 -17.48
N TYR A 60 -17.23 -24.62 -18.35
CA TYR A 60 -16.82 -24.25 -19.71
C TYR A 60 -15.85 -23.07 -19.71
N MET A 61 -16.09 -22.07 -18.85
CA MET A 61 -15.15 -20.97 -18.67
C MET A 61 -13.78 -21.45 -18.20
N LEU A 62 -13.75 -22.43 -17.30
CA LEU A 62 -12.50 -23.01 -16.80
C LEU A 62 -11.72 -23.69 -17.93
N LEU A 63 -12.35 -24.64 -18.62
CA LEU A 63 -11.69 -25.48 -19.62
C LEU A 63 -11.38 -24.73 -20.94
N ALA A 64 -12.33 -23.95 -21.45
CA ALA A 64 -12.20 -23.30 -22.76
C ALA A 64 -11.50 -21.94 -22.73
N VAL A 65 -11.44 -21.29 -21.56
CA VAL A 65 -10.88 -19.92 -21.45
C VAL A 65 -9.73 -19.88 -20.43
N THR A 66 -9.98 -20.35 -19.21
CA THR A 66 -9.05 -20.10 -18.10
C THR A 66 -7.78 -20.92 -18.20
N GLU A 67 -7.90 -22.23 -18.36
CA GLU A 67 -6.74 -23.12 -18.43
C GLU A 67 -5.79 -22.81 -19.59
N PRO A 68 -6.26 -22.59 -20.84
CA PRO A 68 -5.39 -22.18 -21.92
C PRO A 68 -4.67 -20.84 -21.65
N MET A 69 -5.36 -19.89 -21.01
CA MET A 69 -4.78 -18.61 -20.66
C MET A 69 -3.77 -18.70 -19.51
N GLU A 70 -4.03 -19.56 -18.52
CA GLU A 70 -3.08 -19.83 -17.43
C GLU A 70 -1.80 -20.48 -17.95
N GLN A 71 -1.92 -21.47 -18.83
CA GLN A 71 -0.78 -22.16 -19.46
C GLN A 71 0.07 -21.17 -20.25
N ALA A 72 -0.58 -20.36 -21.10
CA ALA A 72 0.11 -19.34 -21.88
C ALA A 72 0.77 -18.28 -20.99
N ALA A 73 0.08 -17.81 -19.95
CA ALA A 73 0.63 -16.84 -19.00
C ALA A 73 1.79 -17.41 -18.18
N LYS A 74 1.72 -18.70 -17.77
CA LYS A 74 2.79 -19.34 -16.99
C LYS A 74 4.06 -19.56 -17.80
N GLY A 75 3.93 -19.78 -19.11
CA GLY A 75 5.06 -19.93 -20.04
C GLY A 75 5.78 -18.62 -20.35
N GLU A 76 5.33 -17.45 -19.85
CA GLU A 76 5.97 -16.17 -20.13
C GLU A 76 7.21 -15.97 -19.24
N PRO A 77 8.36 -15.52 -19.78
CA PRO A 77 9.57 -15.26 -19.01
C PRO A 77 9.35 -14.28 -17.85
N GLY A 78 9.88 -14.61 -16.68
CA GLY A 78 9.79 -13.79 -15.48
C GLY A 78 8.49 -13.94 -14.68
N VAL A 79 7.53 -14.75 -15.13
CA VAL A 79 6.32 -15.05 -14.35
C VAL A 79 6.65 -15.92 -13.15
N THR A 80 6.29 -15.43 -11.98
CA THR A 80 6.50 -16.11 -10.70
C THR A 80 5.24 -16.80 -10.18
N LEU A 81 4.07 -16.19 -10.44
CA LEU A 81 2.80 -16.67 -9.91
C LEU A 81 1.66 -16.30 -10.85
N VAL A 82 0.79 -17.26 -11.15
CA VAL A 82 -0.48 -17.04 -11.85
C VAL A 82 -1.62 -17.42 -10.91
N ARG A 83 -2.57 -16.52 -10.72
CA ARG A 83 -3.82 -16.78 -9.99
C ARG A 83 -5.01 -16.46 -10.87
N SER A 84 -5.95 -17.36 -10.92
CA SER A 84 -7.19 -17.14 -11.66
C SER A 84 -8.43 -17.27 -10.79
N GLN A 85 -9.50 -16.73 -11.30
CA GLN A 85 -10.85 -16.95 -10.81
C GLN A 85 -11.79 -17.05 -12.01
N SER A 86 -12.51 -18.16 -12.13
CA SER A 86 -13.45 -18.45 -13.21
C SER A 86 -14.85 -18.49 -12.66
N GLY A 87 -15.73 -17.63 -13.15
CA GLY A 87 -17.15 -17.59 -12.83
C GLY A 87 -17.99 -17.71 -14.09
N VAL A 88 -19.30 -17.55 -13.97
CA VAL A 88 -20.21 -17.55 -15.15
C VAL A 88 -19.89 -16.38 -16.06
N GLY A 89 -19.57 -16.65 -17.32
CA GLY A 89 -19.31 -15.64 -18.35
C GLY A 89 -18.08 -14.76 -18.11
N LEU A 90 -17.26 -15.05 -17.10
CA LEU A 90 -16.18 -14.18 -16.71
C LEU A 90 -15.00 -14.93 -16.12
N THR A 91 -13.80 -14.70 -16.66
CA THR A 91 -12.54 -15.15 -16.07
C THR A 91 -11.64 -13.97 -15.77
N LYS A 92 -10.96 -14.04 -14.65
CA LYS A 92 -9.96 -13.07 -14.21
C LYS A 92 -8.66 -13.77 -13.88
N LEU A 93 -7.58 -13.39 -14.56
CA LEU A 93 -6.22 -13.82 -14.22
C LEU A 93 -5.44 -12.68 -13.59
N HIS A 94 -4.62 -13.02 -12.63
CA HIS A 94 -3.56 -12.17 -12.08
C HIS A 94 -2.22 -12.84 -12.32
N VAL A 95 -1.41 -12.24 -13.17
CA VAL A 95 -0.07 -12.72 -13.51
C VAL A 95 0.94 -11.84 -12.77
N TYR A 96 1.74 -12.43 -11.92
CA TYR A 96 2.78 -11.79 -11.13
C TYR A 96 4.14 -12.12 -11.73
N PHE A 97 4.93 -11.08 -11.95
CA PHE A 97 6.26 -11.20 -12.50
C PHE A 97 7.33 -10.97 -11.43
N SER A 98 8.54 -11.35 -11.73
CA SER A 98 9.72 -11.05 -10.91
C SER A 98 9.90 -9.53 -10.77
N SER A 99 10.37 -9.07 -9.62
CA SER A 99 10.68 -7.65 -9.36
C SER A 99 11.75 -7.07 -10.31
N LYS A 100 12.49 -7.90 -11.02
CA LYS A 100 13.49 -7.51 -12.03
C LYS A 100 12.88 -7.26 -13.40
N THR A 101 11.64 -7.72 -13.65
CA THR A 101 10.96 -7.60 -14.95
C THR A 101 10.39 -6.19 -15.10
N ASN A 102 10.62 -5.57 -16.27
CA ASN A 102 9.98 -4.30 -16.62
C ASN A 102 8.46 -4.52 -16.77
N PRO A 103 7.61 -3.82 -15.99
CA PRO A 103 6.17 -4.05 -16.01
C PRO A 103 5.50 -3.77 -17.37
N GLU A 104 6.02 -2.79 -18.11
CA GLU A 104 5.45 -2.41 -19.41
C GLU A 104 5.79 -3.44 -20.48
N THR A 105 7.03 -3.93 -20.48
CA THR A 105 7.46 -5.03 -21.35
C THR A 105 6.67 -6.32 -21.03
N ALA A 106 6.54 -6.66 -19.75
CA ALA A 106 5.73 -7.81 -19.31
C ALA A 106 4.27 -7.71 -19.77
N TYR A 107 3.69 -6.52 -19.68
CA TYR A 107 2.34 -6.27 -20.15
C TYR A 107 2.20 -6.49 -21.66
N LEU A 108 3.12 -5.94 -22.48
CA LEU A 108 3.07 -6.04 -23.94
C LEU A 108 3.26 -7.49 -24.40
N LEU A 109 4.25 -8.20 -23.84
CA LEU A 109 4.53 -9.60 -24.17
C LEU A 109 3.34 -10.50 -23.81
N LEU A 110 2.82 -10.35 -22.59
CA LEU A 110 1.66 -11.12 -22.17
C LEU A 110 0.43 -10.80 -23.03
N GLN A 111 0.19 -9.54 -23.39
CA GLN A 111 -0.91 -9.16 -24.27
C GLN A 111 -0.78 -9.80 -25.65
N ALA A 112 0.40 -9.77 -26.25
CA ALA A 112 0.67 -10.40 -27.53
C ALA A 112 0.44 -11.92 -27.47
N ARG A 113 0.94 -12.60 -26.45
CA ARG A 113 0.78 -14.04 -26.26
C ARG A 113 -0.67 -14.45 -26.08
N LEU A 114 -1.43 -13.72 -25.26
CA LEU A 114 -2.83 -14.01 -24.99
C LEU A 114 -3.75 -13.71 -26.19
N ALA A 115 -3.34 -12.86 -27.13
CA ALA A 115 -4.11 -12.57 -28.34
C ALA A 115 -4.17 -13.75 -29.34
N HIS A 116 -3.25 -14.70 -29.24
CA HIS A 116 -3.20 -15.88 -30.09
C HIS A 116 -4.01 -17.08 -29.56
N ILE A 117 -4.60 -16.96 -28.38
CA ILE A 117 -5.39 -18.06 -27.79
C ILE A 117 -6.77 -18.07 -28.45
N PRO A 118 -7.21 -19.21 -28.99
CA PRO A 118 -8.56 -19.34 -29.54
C PRO A 118 -9.57 -19.23 -28.39
N LEU A 119 -10.43 -18.26 -28.46
CA LEU A 119 -11.48 -18.02 -27.47
C LEU A 119 -12.86 -18.29 -28.08
N PRO A 120 -13.87 -18.64 -27.28
CA PRO A 120 -15.25 -18.75 -27.72
C PRO A 120 -15.74 -17.47 -28.44
N LEU A 121 -16.62 -17.65 -29.44
CA LEU A 121 -17.21 -16.54 -30.17
C LEU A 121 -17.88 -15.52 -29.22
N GLY A 122 -17.62 -14.24 -29.45
CA GLY A 122 -18.14 -13.15 -28.60
C GLY A 122 -17.29 -12.86 -27.35
N ALA A 123 -16.22 -13.60 -27.12
CA ALA A 123 -15.31 -13.34 -26.00
C ALA A 123 -14.56 -12.01 -26.20
N THR A 124 -14.45 -11.24 -25.13
CA THR A 124 -13.67 -10.01 -25.09
C THR A 124 -12.58 -10.09 -24.04
N ILE A 125 -11.35 -9.76 -24.44
CA ILE A 125 -10.18 -9.70 -23.55
C ILE A 125 -9.89 -8.26 -23.16
N SER A 126 -9.62 -8.03 -21.87
CA SER A 126 -9.10 -6.78 -21.34
C SER A 126 -7.85 -7.07 -20.51
N VAL A 127 -6.68 -6.73 -21.05
CA VAL A 127 -5.40 -6.83 -20.34
C VAL A 127 -5.09 -5.48 -19.69
N ARG A 128 -4.72 -5.46 -18.43
CA ARG A 128 -4.43 -4.23 -17.67
C ARG A 128 -3.19 -4.39 -16.83
N LEU A 129 -2.25 -3.49 -16.99
CA LEU A 129 -1.14 -3.37 -16.06
C LEU A 129 -1.66 -2.84 -14.72
N MET A 130 -1.40 -3.58 -13.64
CA MET A 130 -1.77 -3.18 -12.29
C MET A 130 -0.76 -2.15 -11.78
N ARG A 131 -1.14 -0.89 -11.79
CA ARG A 131 -0.32 0.19 -11.24
C ARG A 131 -0.58 0.37 -9.74
N PRO A 132 0.44 0.76 -8.94
CA PRO A 132 0.28 0.90 -7.47
C PRO A 132 -0.76 1.95 -7.04
N ASN A 133 -1.15 2.83 -7.96
CA ASN A 133 -2.14 3.88 -7.72
C ASN A 133 -3.61 3.41 -7.82
N ILE A 134 -3.88 2.13 -7.54
CA ILE A 134 -5.23 1.54 -7.61
C ILE A 134 -6.18 2.14 -6.57
N TYR A 135 -5.65 2.65 -5.45
CA TYR A 135 -6.48 3.37 -4.47
C TYR A 135 -6.72 4.80 -4.92
N PRO A 136 -7.96 5.29 -4.79
CA PRO A 136 -8.27 6.65 -5.18
C PRO A 136 -7.50 7.66 -4.33
N LEU A 137 -7.00 8.71 -4.98
CA LEU A 137 -6.47 9.89 -4.31
C LEU A 137 -7.58 10.61 -3.53
N ALA A 138 -8.77 10.60 -4.12
CA ALA A 138 -9.96 11.15 -3.50
C ALA A 138 -11.20 10.37 -3.97
N GLU A 139 -12.15 10.21 -3.06
CA GLU A 139 -13.45 9.64 -3.32
C GLU A 139 -14.52 10.72 -3.11
N TYR A 140 -15.32 10.93 -4.13
CA TYR A 140 -16.47 11.82 -4.11
C TYR A 140 -17.74 11.04 -4.39
N ALA A 141 -18.87 11.57 -4.02
CA ALA A 141 -20.17 11.02 -4.40
C ALA A 141 -21.06 12.10 -5.00
N LEU A 142 -21.68 11.80 -6.13
CA LEU A 142 -22.91 12.49 -6.54
C LEU A 142 -24.05 11.89 -5.74
N VAL A 143 -24.83 12.75 -5.09
CA VAL A 143 -25.90 12.34 -4.19
C VAL A 143 -27.16 13.14 -4.45
N SER A 144 -28.31 12.49 -4.26
CA SER A 144 -29.62 13.13 -4.41
C SER A 144 -30.69 12.36 -3.61
N ASN A 145 -31.73 13.04 -3.21
CA ASN A 145 -32.91 12.43 -2.59
C ASN A 145 -34.05 12.19 -3.60
N THR A 146 -33.99 12.85 -4.75
CA THR A 146 -35.03 12.81 -5.80
C THR A 146 -34.55 12.17 -7.08
N VAL A 147 -33.30 12.43 -7.50
CA VAL A 147 -32.70 11.93 -8.73
C VAL A 147 -32.04 10.57 -8.51
N GLY A 148 -32.49 9.55 -9.24
CA GLY A 148 -31.94 8.18 -9.14
C GLY A 148 -30.48 8.10 -9.57
N SER A 149 -29.73 7.15 -9.02
CA SER A 149 -28.29 7.01 -9.29
C SER A 149 -27.97 6.73 -10.77
N ALA A 150 -28.84 6.04 -11.50
CA ALA A 150 -28.67 5.83 -12.94
C ALA A 150 -28.76 7.15 -13.74
N ALA A 151 -29.66 8.05 -13.35
CA ALA A 151 -29.82 9.35 -14.00
C ALA A 151 -28.65 10.32 -13.69
N MET A 152 -27.93 10.12 -12.58
CA MET A 152 -26.72 10.89 -12.26
C MET A 152 -25.49 10.45 -13.09
N LYS A 153 -25.51 9.26 -13.69
CA LYS A 153 -24.40 8.74 -14.48
C LYS A 153 -24.03 9.56 -15.70
N PRO A 154 -24.97 10.06 -16.53
CA PRO A 154 -24.68 11.01 -17.60
C PRO A 154 -24.00 12.29 -17.09
N VAL A 155 -24.43 12.85 -15.95
CA VAL A 155 -23.82 14.04 -15.33
C VAL A 155 -22.34 13.74 -14.98
N PHE A 156 -22.06 12.58 -14.43
CA PHE A 156 -20.69 12.16 -14.19
C PHE A 156 -19.92 12.02 -15.50
N ALA A 157 -20.43 11.28 -16.48
CA ALA A 157 -19.71 10.88 -17.68
C ALA A 157 -19.40 12.05 -18.61
N PHE A 158 -20.35 12.97 -18.78
CA PHE A 158 -20.23 14.07 -19.75
C PHE A 158 -19.81 15.40 -19.13
N THR A 159 -20.06 15.64 -17.84
CA THR A 159 -19.71 16.91 -17.20
C THR A 159 -18.51 16.75 -16.26
N LEU A 160 -18.58 15.83 -15.29
CA LEU A 160 -17.55 15.73 -14.24
C LEU A 160 -16.31 14.99 -14.71
N ARG A 161 -16.47 13.85 -15.40
CA ARG A 161 -15.33 13.00 -15.80
C ARG A 161 -14.35 13.72 -16.73
N PRO A 162 -14.76 14.41 -17.81
CA PRO A 162 -13.85 15.17 -18.66
C PRO A 162 -13.13 16.27 -17.88
N ALA A 163 -13.86 16.99 -17.02
CA ALA A 163 -13.30 18.05 -16.21
C ALA A 163 -12.29 17.53 -15.15
N ILE A 164 -12.53 16.34 -14.57
CA ILE A 164 -11.62 15.67 -13.64
C ILE A 164 -10.38 15.19 -14.38
N LEU A 165 -10.53 14.56 -15.56
CA LEU A 165 -9.41 14.07 -16.37
C LEU A 165 -8.55 15.21 -16.93
N GLY A 166 -9.13 16.40 -17.15
CA GLY A 166 -8.41 17.62 -17.53
C GLY A 166 -7.54 18.21 -16.41
N VAL A 167 -7.63 17.72 -15.16
CA VAL A 167 -6.74 18.13 -14.08
C VAL A 167 -5.38 17.45 -14.24
N ARG A 168 -4.33 18.23 -14.50
CA ARG A 168 -2.96 17.72 -14.67
C ARG A 168 -2.54 16.84 -13.48
N GLY A 169 -2.20 15.59 -13.75
CA GLY A 169 -1.78 14.60 -12.76
C GLY A 169 -2.91 13.65 -12.32
N VAL A 170 -4.10 13.73 -12.89
CA VAL A 170 -5.16 12.72 -12.74
C VAL A 170 -5.00 11.68 -13.84
N TYR A 171 -5.01 10.41 -13.46
CA TYR A 171 -4.94 9.26 -14.38
C TYR A 171 -6.31 8.74 -14.76
N GLN A 172 -7.19 8.57 -13.77
CA GLN A 172 -8.48 7.93 -13.96
C GLN A 172 -9.55 8.54 -13.05
N ALA A 173 -10.77 8.63 -13.57
CA ALA A 173 -12.00 8.87 -12.84
C ALA A 173 -12.97 7.72 -13.16
N ALA A 174 -13.33 6.93 -12.17
CA ALA A 174 -14.23 5.79 -12.30
C ALA A 174 -15.42 5.96 -11.36
N ASP A 175 -16.58 5.47 -11.79
CA ASP A 175 -17.79 5.52 -10.99
C ASP A 175 -18.20 4.15 -10.46
N THR A 176 -18.85 4.15 -9.29
CA THR A 176 -19.49 2.99 -8.70
C THR A 176 -20.92 3.34 -8.29
N GLY A 177 -21.88 2.64 -8.92
CA GLY A 177 -23.30 2.85 -8.72
C GLY A 177 -24.09 2.00 -9.72
N ARG A 178 -25.37 2.29 -9.88
CA ARG A 178 -26.18 1.67 -10.94
C ARG A 178 -25.60 1.99 -12.33
N GLY A 179 -25.86 1.10 -13.29
CA GLY A 179 -25.47 1.27 -14.69
C GLY A 179 -26.14 2.48 -15.37
N TRP A 180 -25.90 2.63 -16.65
CA TRP A 180 -26.53 3.67 -17.47
C TRP A 180 -28.05 3.56 -17.43
N PRO A 181 -28.81 4.69 -17.53
CA PRO A 181 -30.26 4.62 -17.71
C PRO A 181 -30.58 3.82 -18.99
N GLU A 182 -31.65 3.03 -18.92
CA GLU A 182 -32.12 2.19 -20.01
C GLU A 182 -33.59 2.57 -20.35
N VAL A 183 -33.99 2.36 -21.56
CA VAL A 183 -35.40 2.35 -21.91
C VAL A 183 -35.94 0.95 -21.66
N HIS A 184 -36.91 0.83 -20.77
CA HIS A 184 -37.60 -0.41 -20.47
C HIS A 184 -38.87 -0.53 -21.29
N VAL A 185 -38.94 -1.59 -22.09
CA VAL A 185 -40.13 -2.02 -22.84
C VAL A 185 -40.72 -3.20 -22.05
N LYS A 186 -41.72 -2.91 -21.22
CA LYS A 186 -42.37 -3.92 -20.39
C LYS A 186 -43.58 -4.49 -21.17
N LEU A 187 -43.39 -5.67 -21.74
CA LEU A 187 -44.41 -6.36 -22.52
C LEU A 187 -45.47 -7.00 -21.60
N SER A 188 -46.72 -6.88 -21.95
CA SER A 188 -47.81 -7.54 -21.27
C SER A 188 -47.94 -8.99 -21.75
N PRO A 189 -47.83 -10.01 -20.86
CA PRO A 189 -48.01 -11.39 -21.25
C PRO A 189 -49.36 -11.71 -21.87
N ARG A 190 -50.41 -11.01 -21.43
CA ARG A 190 -51.76 -11.12 -21.95
C ARG A 190 -51.83 -10.63 -23.43
N ARG A 191 -51.30 -9.44 -23.72
CA ARG A 191 -51.28 -8.90 -25.08
C ARG A 191 -50.36 -9.72 -26.01
N LEU A 192 -49.23 -10.22 -25.51
CA LEU A 192 -48.41 -11.15 -26.30
C LEU A 192 -49.17 -12.41 -26.67
N ALA A 193 -50.00 -12.93 -25.79
CA ALA A 193 -50.86 -14.08 -26.07
C ALA A 193 -51.95 -13.74 -27.10
N GLU A 194 -52.61 -12.59 -26.95
CA GLU A 194 -53.67 -12.11 -27.89
C GLU A 194 -53.15 -11.99 -29.32
N TYR A 195 -51.91 -11.49 -29.49
CA TYR A 195 -51.31 -11.33 -30.85
C TYR A 195 -50.43 -12.54 -31.25
N HIS A 196 -50.46 -13.63 -30.53
CA HIS A 196 -49.65 -14.84 -30.78
C HIS A 196 -48.14 -14.55 -30.92
N LEU A 197 -47.64 -13.60 -30.13
CA LEU A 197 -46.23 -13.17 -30.13
C LEU A 197 -45.46 -13.68 -28.94
N SER A 198 -44.17 -13.84 -29.11
CA SER A 198 -43.19 -14.05 -28.01
C SER A 198 -42.36 -12.79 -27.80
N GLY A 199 -41.87 -12.60 -26.55
CA GLY A 199 -40.95 -11.50 -26.28
C GLY A 199 -39.68 -11.57 -27.15
N ALA A 200 -39.23 -12.78 -27.50
CA ALA A 200 -38.07 -12.97 -28.39
C ALA A 200 -38.30 -12.43 -29.82
N GLN A 201 -39.55 -12.57 -30.34
CA GLN A 201 -39.91 -12.01 -31.66
C GLN A 201 -39.95 -10.47 -31.62
N VAL A 202 -40.41 -9.89 -30.50
CA VAL A 202 -40.37 -8.42 -30.29
C VAL A 202 -38.93 -7.92 -30.25
N VAL A 203 -38.04 -8.62 -29.52
CA VAL A 203 -36.60 -8.33 -29.48
C VAL A 203 -35.97 -8.39 -30.88
N ALA A 204 -36.29 -9.44 -31.65
CA ALA A 204 -35.75 -9.61 -33.00
C ALA A 204 -36.25 -8.48 -33.95
N ALA A 205 -37.54 -8.17 -33.91
CA ALA A 205 -38.12 -7.09 -34.69
C ALA A 205 -37.53 -5.73 -34.35
N LEU A 206 -37.34 -5.43 -33.04
CA LEU A 206 -36.70 -4.20 -32.62
C LEU A 206 -35.23 -4.12 -33.07
N ARG A 207 -34.49 -5.22 -33.06
CA ARG A 207 -33.09 -5.27 -33.55
C ARG A 207 -33.01 -5.00 -35.02
N ALA A 208 -33.94 -5.54 -35.81
CA ALA A 208 -33.98 -5.30 -37.26
C ALA A 208 -34.28 -3.81 -37.61
N TYR A 209 -34.97 -3.09 -36.73
CA TYR A 209 -35.29 -1.68 -36.91
C TYR A 209 -34.24 -0.71 -36.38
N GLN A 210 -33.14 -1.23 -35.86
CA GLN A 210 -32.16 -0.39 -35.15
C GLN A 210 -30.79 -0.40 -35.83
N GLY A 211 -30.23 0.75 -36.02
CA GLY A 211 -28.93 1.06 -36.53
C GLY A 211 -28.93 2.14 -37.57
N PRO A 212 -27.99 3.06 -37.57
CA PRO A 212 -27.71 3.88 -38.71
C PRO A 212 -27.08 2.97 -39.76
N PHE A 213 -27.71 2.87 -40.90
CA PHE A 213 -27.16 2.16 -42.07
C PHE A 213 -26.58 3.18 -43.02
N PHE A 214 -25.32 3.00 -43.39
CA PHE A 214 -24.74 3.73 -44.52
C PHE A 214 -25.32 3.16 -45.79
N SER A 215 -26.05 3.99 -46.53
CA SER A 215 -26.76 3.60 -47.75
C SER A 215 -26.03 3.97 -49.00
N GLY A 216 -24.78 4.44 -48.89
CA GLY A 216 -23.95 4.81 -50.04
C GLY A 216 -23.70 6.31 -50.17
N MET A 217 -23.20 6.71 -51.31
CA MET A 217 -22.91 8.10 -51.68
C MET A 217 -23.59 8.47 -52.96
N LEU A 218 -24.22 9.62 -52.98
CA LEU A 218 -24.79 10.24 -54.21
C LEU A 218 -23.90 11.39 -54.65
N HIS A 219 -23.51 11.39 -55.90
CA HIS A 219 -22.79 12.50 -56.56
C HIS A 219 -23.76 13.33 -57.39
N ALA A 220 -24.00 14.54 -57.00
CA ALA A 220 -24.89 15.48 -57.77
C ALA A 220 -24.42 16.92 -57.48
N PHE A 221 -24.66 17.82 -58.45
CA PHE A 221 -24.34 19.25 -58.30
C PHE A 221 -22.90 19.55 -57.95
N HIS A 222 -21.94 18.78 -58.44
CA HIS A 222 -20.48 18.82 -58.04
C HIS A 222 -20.19 18.58 -56.56
N GLN A 223 -21.14 17.98 -55.83
CA GLN A 223 -21.01 17.64 -54.42
C GLN A 223 -21.25 16.16 -54.19
N GLN A 224 -20.67 15.65 -53.16
CA GLN A 224 -20.85 14.29 -52.65
C GLN A 224 -21.77 14.28 -51.44
N PHE A 225 -22.90 13.61 -51.57
CA PHE A 225 -23.86 13.44 -50.50
C PHE A 225 -23.73 12.05 -49.88
N ILE A 226 -23.59 11.99 -48.56
CA ILE A 226 -23.65 10.73 -47.80
C ILE A 226 -25.14 10.40 -47.61
N VAL A 227 -25.55 9.24 -48.11
CA VAL A 227 -26.91 8.74 -47.90
C VAL A 227 -26.87 7.81 -46.67
N ALA A 228 -27.59 8.18 -45.63
CA ALA A 228 -27.69 7.39 -44.42
C ALA A 228 -29.16 7.13 -44.07
N THR A 229 -29.47 5.86 -43.80
CA THR A 229 -30.79 5.47 -43.25
C THR A 229 -30.66 5.46 -41.72
N THR A 230 -31.34 6.40 -41.07
CA THR A 230 -31.29 6.52 -39.61
C THR A 230 -32.64 6.15 -38.99
N PRO A 231 -32.68 5.27 -37.96
CA PRO A 231 -33.91 4.99 -37.23
C PRO A 231 -34.33 6.20 -36.41
N ARG A 232 -35.63 6.45 -36.32
CA ARG A 232 -36.19 7.68 -35.75
C ARG A 232 -36.78 7.68 -34.34
N PRO A 233 -36.67 6.75 -33.42
CA PRO A 233 -37.11 7.05 -32.07
C PRO A 233 -36.09 7.90 -31.35
N ILE A 234 -36.42 9.16 -31.05
CA ILE A 234 -35.57 10.10 -30.31
C ILE A 234 -35.90 10.04 -28.82
N ASN A 235 -37.04 9.48 -28.45
CA ASN A 235 -37.51 9.39 -27.07
C ASN A 235 -38.39 8.15 -26.84
N PRO A 236 -38.67 7.77 -25.59
CA PRO A 236 -39.52 6.62 -25.29
C PRO A 236 -40.92 6.68 -25.86
N ALA A 237 -41.52 7.86 -26.00
CA ALA A 237 -42.86 8.03 -26.59
C ALA A 237 -42.87 7.75 -28.08
N ALA A 238 -41.83 8.20 -28.81
CA ALA A 238 -41.66 7.88 -30.23
C ALA A 238 -41.38 6.38 -30.43
N LEU A 239 -40.60 5.76 -29.54
CA LEU A 239 -40.33 4.32 -29.54
C LEU A 239 -41.64 3.52 -29.31
N ALA A 240 -42.52 3.99 -28.41
CA ALA A 240 -43.82 3.35 -28.20
C ALA A 240 -44.71 3.35 -29.43
N ARG A 241 -44.59 4.37 -30.26
CA ARG A 241 -45.34 4.50 -31.52
C ARG A 241 -44.71 3.80 -32.72
N LEU A 242 -43.52 3.21 -32.54
CA LEU A 242 -42.81 2.53 -33.63
C LEU A 242 -43.64 1.36 -34.16
N PRO A 243 -44.02 1.35 -35.48
CA PRO A 243 -44.72 0.23 -36.06
C PRO A 243 -43.75 -0.91 -36.34
N LEU A 244 -44.04 -2.07 -35.79
CA LEU A 244 -43.21 -3.28 -35.97
C LEU A 244 -44.00 -4.30 -36.80
N PRO A 245 -43.39 -5.03 -37.76
CA PRO A 245 -44.07 -6.02 -38.61
C PRO A 245 -44.30 -7.32 -37.83
N LEU A 246 -45.12 -7.26 -36.80
CA LEU A 246 -45.37 -8.35 -35.83
C LEU A 246 -46.78 -8.90 -35.92
N GLY A 247 -47.67 -8.26 -36.62
CA GLY A 247 -49.07 -8.70 -36.79
C GLY A 247 -49.21 -9.93 -37.71
N PRO A 248 -50.43 -10.45 -37.88
CA PRO A 248 -50.70 -11.58 -38.73
C PRO A 248 -50.31 -11.28 -40.19
N MET A 249 -49.93 -12.33 -40.93
CA MET A 249 -49.68 -12.22 -42.37
C MET A 249 -50.97 -11.96 -43.10
N SER A 250 -50.96 -10.96 -43.96
CA SER A 250 -52.07 -10.67 -44.89
C SER A 250 -52.12 -11.72 -46.02
N ALA A 251 -53.23 -11.80 -46.74
CA ALA A 251 -53.39 -12.67 -47.91
C ALA A 251 -52.32 -12.40 -49.00
N HIS A 252 -51.69 -11.21 -48.99
CA HIS A 252 -50.65 -10.81 -49.95
C HIS A 252 -49.21 -11.02 -49.39
N GLY A 253 -49.01 -11.82 -48.36
CA GLY A 253 -47.71 -12.16 -47.82
C GLY A 253 -47.04 -11.06 -46.97
N SER A 254 -47.66 -9.91 -46.72
CA SER A 254 -47.15 -8.84 -45.84
C SER A 254 -47.67 -9.01 -44.42
N ARG A 255 -46.84 -8.75 -43.41
CA ARG A 255 -47.26 -8.72 -42.02
C ARG A 255 -47.85 -7.36 -41.65
N THR A 256 -48.99 -7.37 -40.95
CA THR A 256 -49.53 -6.14 -40.40
C THR A 256 -48.59 -5.57 -39.35
N THR A 257 -48.54 -4.25 -39.27
CA THR A 257 -47.70 -3.56 -38.28
C THR A 257 -48.45 -3.34 -36.97
N LEU A 258 -47.75 -3.56 -35.87
CA LEU A 258 -48.24 -3.28 -34.51
C LEU A 258 -47.35 -2.22 -33.87
N ALA A 259 -47.96 -1.20 -33.26
CA ALA A 259 -47.21 -0.25 -32.47
C ALA A 259 -46.65 -0.93 -31.22
N LEU A 260 -45.39 -0.67 -30.90
CA LEU A 260 -44.75 -1.29 -29.71
C LEU A 260 -45.53 -0.99 -28.41
N GLY A 261 -46.12 0.20 -28.29
CA GLY A 261 -46.96 0.57 -27.14
C GLY A 261 -48.23 -0.24 -27.01
N ALA A 262 -48.74 -0.85 -28.12
CA ALA A 262 -49.86 -1.76 -28.06
C ALA A 262 -49.54 -3.06 -27.33
N LEU A 263 -48.26 -3.47 -27.28
CA LEU A 263 -47.81 -4.69 -26.63
C LEU A 263 -47.46 -4.46 -25.16
N GLY A 264 -47.27 -3.21 -24.73
CA GLY A 264 -46.88 -2.93 -23.36
C GLY A 264 -46.52 -1.48 -23.08
N SER A 265 -45.80 -1.21 -22.02
CA SER A 265 -45.37 0.15 -21.65
C SER A 265 -43.90 0.40 -22.01
N VAL A 266 -43.59 1.60 -22.48
CA VAL A 266 -42.23 2.05 -22.82
C VAL A 266 -41.88 3.24 -21.95
N ARG A 267 -40.88 3.09 -21.07
CA ARG A 267 -40.50 4.14 -20.10
C ARG A 267 -38.99 4.16 -19.89
N MET A 268 -38.43 5.32 -19.52
CA MET A 268 -37.08 5.40 -18.96
C MET A 268 -37.04 4.70 -17.63
N GLY A 269 -35.99 3.90 -17.40
CA GLY A 269 -35.79 3.16 -16.18
C GLY A 269 -34.32 3.02 -15.81
N SER A 270 -34.12 2.33 -14.73
CA SER A 270 -32.77 1.99 -14.28
C SER A 270 -32.45 0.54 -14.64
N PRO A 271 -31.22 0.20 -14.97
CA PRO A 271 -30.83 -1.19 -15.24
C PRO A 271 -31.04 -2.07 -14.00
N PRO A 272 -31.07 -3.41 -14.15
CA PRO A 272 -31.12 -4.32 -13.01
C PRO A 272 -30.09 -3.97 -11.94
N LEU A 273 -30.47 -4.16 -10.68
CA LEU A 273 -29.63 -3.82 -9.54
C LEU A 273 -28.51 -4.86 -9.37
N ILE A 274 -27.36 -4.62 -10.00
CA ILE A 274 -26.17 -5.47 -9.87
C ILE A 274 -25.18 -4.85 -8.86
N ARG A 275 -25.17 -3.52 -8.78
CA ARG A 275 -24.28 -2.73 -7.90
C ARG A 275 -25.05 -1.55 -7.34
N ALA A 276 -24.76 -1.20 -6.10
CA ALA A 276 -25.33 -0.05 -5.42
C ALA A 276 -24.29 0.71 -4.63
N ALA A 277 -24.48 2.01 -4.50
CA ALA A 277 -23.76 2.86 -3.58
C ALA A 277 -24.75 3.58 -2.66
N SER A 278 -24.33 3.85 -1.42
CA SER A 278 -25.13 4.59 -0.45
C SER A 278 -24.26 5.54 0.35
N VAL A 279 -24.77 6.73 0.60
CA VAL A 279 -24.15 7.73 1.48
C VAL A 279 -25.22 8.20 2.45
N VAL A 280 -24.84 8.39 3.70
CA VAL A 280 -25.80 8.80 4.75
C VAL A 280 -26.38 10.17 4.45
N GLY A 281 -27.69 10.30 4.73
CA GLY A 281 -28.46 11.51 4.47
C GLY A 281 -29.01 11.61 3.04
N TYR A 282 -28.67 10.65 2.16
CA TYR A 282 -29.11 10.66 0.77
C TYR A 282 -29.71 9.31 0.35
N ARG A 283 -30.80 9.37 -0.42
CA ARG A 283 -31.48 8.18 -0.92
C ARG A 283 -30.72 7.50 -2.07
N HIS A 284 -30.11 8.30 -2.91
CA HIS A 284 -29.38 7.85 -4.09
C HIS A 284 -27.95 8.37 -4.08
N ALA A 285 -26.99 7.54 -4.44
CA ALA A 285 -25.59 7.90 -4.54
C ALA A 285 -24.91 7.24 -5.74
N LEU A 286 -23.91 7.96 -6.30
CA LEU A 286 -22.96 7.47 -7.29
C LEU A 286 -21.57 7.85 -6.78
N ILE A 287 -20.76 6.87 -6.40
CA ILE A 287 -19.41 7.11 -5.88
C ILE A 287 -18.44 7.26 -7.06
N ILE A 288 -17.53 8.21 -6.95
CA ILE A 288 -16.52 8.56 -7.95
C ILE A 288 -15.14 8.40 -7.34
N ASP A 289 -14.39 7.43 -7.85
CA ASP A 289 -13.01 7.13 -7.48
C ASP A 289 -12.05 7.86 -8.43
N ILE A 290 -11.15 8.67 -7.89
CA ILE A 290 -10.20 9.47 -8.67
C ILE A 290 -8.78 9.03 -8.34
N ALA A 291 -8.09 8.45 -9.33
CA ALA A 291 -6.73 7.97 -9.20
C ALA A 291 -5.71 8.95 -9.80
N PRO A 292 -4.56 9.21 -9.15
CA PRO A 292 -3.52 10.08 -9.65
C PRO A 292 -2.63 9.36 -10.66
N GLN A 293 -1.93 10.11 -11.51
CA GLN A 293 -0.85 9.58 -12.33
C GLN A 293 0.33 9.13 -11.45
N GLN A 294 1.08 8.14 -11.92
CA GLN A 294 2.29 7.70 -11.24
C GLN A 294 3.33 8.83 -11.24
N GLY A 295 4.02 9.03 -10.11
CA GLY A 295 5.00 10.11 -9.96
C GLY A 295 4.39 11.52 -9.80
N ALA A 296 3.07 11.69 -9.88
CA ALA A 296 2.45 12.99 -9.66
C ALA A 296 2.49 13.42 -8.18
N ASN A 297 2.64 14.73 -7.95
CA ASN A 297 2.50 15.30 -6.62
C ASN A 297 1.03 15.22 -6.16
N GLN A 298 0.74 14.21 -5.32
CA GLN A 298 -0.63 13.88 -4.90
C GLN A 298 -1.30 15.03 -4.12
N VAL A 299 -0.54 15.81 -3.37
CA VAL A 299 -1.05 16.97 -2.61
C VAL A 299 -1.49 18.08 -3.55
N ARG A 300 -0.68 18.40 -4.57
CA ARG A 300 -1.01 19.41 -5.59
C ARG A 300 -2.17 19.00 -6.49
N VAL A 301 -2.16 17.72 -6.92
CA VAL A 301 -3.28 17.17 -7.72
C VAL A 301 -4.59 17.30 -6.96
N ALA A 302 -4.64 16.88 -5.70
CA ALA A 302 -5.85 16.98 -4.88
C ALA A 302 -6.28 18.43 -4.62
N ALA A 303 -5.35 19.36 -4.50
CA ALA A 303 -5.67 20.79 -4.35
C ALA A 303 -6.34 21.35 -5.62
N ARG A 304 -5.75 21.07 -6.80
CA ARG A 304 -6.33 21.47 -8.11
C ARG A 304 -7.69 20.82 -8.34
N LEU A 305 -7.80 19.51 -8.03
CA LEU A 305 -9.05 18.78 -8.14
C LEU A 305 -10.15 19.38 -7.26
N ARG A 306 -9.83 19.73 -6.00
CA ARG A 306 -10.80 20.38 -5.10
C ARG A 306 -11.27 21.73 -5.63
N ALA A 307 -10.37 22.54 -6.16
CA ALA A 307 -10.72 23.85 -6.75
C ALA A 307 -11.64 23.67 -7.95
N LYS A 308 -11.29 22.74 -8.86
CA LYS A 308 -12.09 22.45 -10.06
C LYS A 308 -13.47 21.90 -9.72
N LEU A 309 -13.56 20.94 -8.77
CA LEU A 309 -14.83 20.34 -8.36
C LEU A 309 -15.73 21.30 -7.56
N ARG A 310 -15.18 22.26 -6.81
CA ARG A 310 -15.99 23.32 -6.18
C ARG A 310 -16.63 24.23 -7.23
N ALA A 311 -15.87 24.65 -8.22
CA ALA A 311 -16.39 25.47 -9.31
C ALA A 311 -17.49 24.74 -10.08
N LEU A 312 -17.32 23.44 -10.39
CA LEU A 312 -18.31 22.64 -11.07
C LEU A 312 -19.54 22.33 -10.20
N GLY A 313 -19.38 22.25 -8.89
CA GLY A 313 -20.48 21.98 -7.95
C GLY A 313 -21.63 23.00 -8.04
N ALA A 314 -21.32 24.25 -8.38
CA ALA A 314 -22.32 25.30 -8.59
C ALA A 314 -23.14 25.13 -9.89
N HIS A 315 -22.63 24.35 -10.86
CA HIS A 315 -23.26 24.15 -12.17
C HIS A 315 -23.90 22.76 -12.32
N LEU A 316 -24.03 22.02 -11.21
CA LEU A 316 -24.72 20.73 -11.25
C LEU A 316 -26.24 20.90 -11.37
N PRO A 317 -26.95 19.92 -11.95
CA PRO A 317 -28.41 19.96 -11.99
C PRO A 317 -29.03 20.13 -10.61
N ALA A 318 -30.21 20.76 -10.54
CA ALA A 318 -30.95 20.93 -9.29
C ALA A 318 -31.11 19.59 -8.55
N HIS A 319 -31.00 19.62 -7.24
CA HIS A 319 -31.11 18.43 -6.36
C HIS A 319 -29.98 17.39 -6.49
N VAL A 320 -28.93 17.64 -7.28
CA VAL A 320 -27.73 16.81 -7.34
C VAL A 320 -26.57 17.52 -6.65
N HIS A 321 -26.01 16.88 -5.62
CA HIS A 321 -24.92 17.46 -4.83
C HIS A 321 -23.65 16.61 -4.93
N LEU A 322 -22.49 17.28 -4.91
CA LEU A 322 -21.19 16.62 -4.88
C LEU A 322 -20.65 16.63 -3.43
N VAL A 323 -20.57 15.46 -2.84
CA VAL A 323 -20.07 15.27 -1.47
C VAL A 323 -18.72 14.58 -1.52
N ARG A 324 -17.74 15.10 -0.78
CA ARG A 324 -16.44 14.46 -0.61
C ARG A 324 -16.51 13.41 0.48
N ILE A 325 -16.20 12.15 0.15
CA ILE A 325 -16.14 11.03 1.09
C ILE A 325 -14.75 10.92 1.69
N TYR A 326 -13.72 10.87 0.84
CA TYR A 326 -12.36 10.60 1.22
C TYR A 326 -11.38 11.51 0.48
N ASP A 327 -10.24 11.83 1.11
CA ASP A 327 -9.17 12.67 0.53
C ASP A 327 -7.82 12.28 1.14
N LEU A 328 -7.08 11.45 0.42
CA LEU A 328 -5.77 10.95 0.82
C LEU A 328 -4.74 12.06 1.01
N SER A 329 -4.88 13.17 0.26
CA SER A 329 -3.94 14.29 0.35
C SER A 329 -3.90 14.94 1.73
N ARG A 330 -4.98 14.81 2.51
CA ARG A 330 -5.01 15.29 3.89
C ARG A 330 -4.11 14.47 4.79
N LEU A 331 -4.18 13.14 4.64
CA LEU A 331 -3.31 12.22 5.38
C LEU A 331 -1.85 12.44 4.99
N ILE A 332 -1.55 12.55 3.68
CA ILE A 332 -0.20 12.86 3.20
C ILE A 332 0.33 14.14 3.84
N ARG A 333 -0.44 15.20 3.74
CA ARG A 333 -0.01 16.51 4.27
C ARG A 333 0.18 16.47 5.80
N SER A 334 -0.78 15.90 6.55
CA SER A 334 -0.61 15.80 8.00
C SER A 334 0.60 14.96 8.37
N SER A 335 0.80 13.80 7.76
CA SER A 335 1.94 12.93 8.05
C SER A 335 3.28 13.61 7.74
N LEU A 336 3.39 14.28 6.58
CA LEU A 336 4.61 15.02 6.24
C LEU A 336 4.83 16.20 7.22
N THR A 337 3.78 16.95 7.56
CA THR A 337 3.88 18.05 8.54
C THR A 337 4.30 17.54 9.91
N ASP A 338 3.73 16.43 10.38
CA ASP A 338 4.06 15.85 11.67
C ASP A 338 5.53 15.42 11.73
N VAL A 339 6.06 14.79 10.66
CA VAL A 339 7.48 14.44 10.58
C VAL A 339 8.38 15.69 10.50
N TRP A 340 7.99 16.73 9.74
CA TRP A 340 8.73 18.01 9.70
C TRP A 340 8.74 18.70 11.06
N THR A 341 7.63 18.64 11.79
CA THR A 341 7.53 19.22 13.14
C THR A 341 8.43 18.47 14.12
N ALA A 342 8.41 17.12 14.07
CA ALA A 342 9.28 16.29 14.88
C ALA A 342 10.77 16.53 14.58
N LEU A 343 11.12 16.69 13.29
CA LEU A 343 12.46 17.03 12.83
C LEU A 343 12.91 18.41 13.35
N GLY A 344 12.05 19.42 13.24
CA GLY A 344 12.35 20.77 13.74
C GLY A 344 12.52 20.81 15.26
N LEU A 345 11.63 20.11 15.99
CA LEU A 345 11.70 20.01 17.45
C LEU A 345 12.94 19.23 17.89
N GLY A 346 13.24 18.11 17.22
CA GLY A 346 14.45 17.32 17.47
C GLY A 346 15.73 18.13 17.24
N SER A 347 15.79 18.90 16.16
CA SER A 347 16.92 19.81 15.86
C SER A 347 17.06 20.92 16.91
N LEU A 348 15.96 21.45 17.42
CA LEU A 348 15.96 22.45 18.49
C LEU A 348 16.48 21.86 19.81
N ILE A 349 16.05 20.64 20.14
CA ILE A 349 16.54 19.93 21.35
C ILE A 349 18.03 19.63 21.20
N ALA A 350 18.47 19.14 20.04
CA ALA A 350 19.88 18.90 19.76
C ALA A 350 20.72 20.21 19.87
N PHE A 351 20.19 21.32 19.38
CA PHE A 351 20.81 22.65 19.59
C PHE A 351 20.98 22.98 21.07
N LEU A 352 19.94 22.75 21.86
CA LEU A 352 20.00 23.01 23.31
C LEU A 352 21.07 22.18 24.00
N VAL A 353 21.17 20.89 23.65
CA VAL A 353 22.20 19.98 24.17
C VAL A 353 23.59 20.46 23.77
N VAL A 354 23.79 20.76 22.48
CA VAL A 354 25.07 21.28 21.99
C VAL A 354 25.44 22.60 22.66
N TYR A 355 24.48 23.51 22.81
CA TYR A 355 24.66 24.78 23.55
C TYR A 355 25.10 24.55 24.99
N LEU A 356 24.43 23.61 25.67
CA LEU A 356 24.75 23.28 27.07
C LEU A 356 26.19 22.74 27.21
N PHE A 357 26.59 21.83 26.31
CA PHE A 357 27.92 21.23 26.36
C PHE A 357 29.04 22.17 25.88
N LEU A 358 28.84 22.90 24.78
CA LEU A 358 29.82 23.85 24.27
C LEU A 358 29.98 25.08 25.18
N GLY A 359 28.94 25.44 25.95
CA GLY A 359 28.88 26.63 26.80
C GLY A 359 28.96 27.95 26.00
N ARG A 360 28.67 27.88 24.67
CA ARG A 360 28.78 29.04 23.75
C ARG A 360 27.69 28.96 22.69
N GLY A 361 26.88 30.01 22.58
CA GLY A 361 25.78 30.06 21.62
C GLY A 361 26.24 30.16 20.15
N ASP A 362 27.36 30.84 19.89
CA ASP A 362 27.94 30.97 18.55
C ASP A 362 28.44 29.64 18.01
N GLY A 363 29.04 28.80 18.85
CA GLY A 363 29.46 27.45 18.49
C GLY A 363 28.27 26.53 18.24
N ALA A 364 27.26 26.58 19.09
CA ALA A 364 26.05 25.81 18.91
C ALA A 364 25.29 26.21 17.62
N MET A 365 25.19 27.51 17.34
CA MET A 365 24.59 28.02 16.09
C MET A 365 25.36 27.58 14.86
N ALA A 366 26.69 27.60 14.88
CA ALA A 366 27.52 27.11 13.78
C ALA A 366 27.28 25.62 13.48
N THR A 367 26.96 24.82 14.51
CA THR A 367 26.65 23.42 14.37
C THR A 367 25.25 23.18 13.77
N VAL A 368 24.24 23.92 14.27
CA VAL A 368 22.85 23.70 13.87
C VAL A 368 22.53 24.20 12.46
N VAL A 369 23.22 25.25 11.98
CA VAL A 369 23.08 25.74 10.59
C VAL A 369 23.42 24.69 9.56
N VAL A 370 24.24 23.69 9.90
CA VAL A 370 24.59 22.58 9.01
C VAL A 370 23.38 21.68 8.71
N VAL A 371 22.43 21.56 9.63
CA VAL A 371 21.23 20.71 9.43
C VAL A 371 20.38 21.20 8.25
N PRO A 372 19.87 22.43 8.21
CA PRO A 372 19.09 22.90 7.08
C PRO A 372 19.86 22.91 5.76
N LEU A 373 21.18 23.17 5.79
CA LEU A 373 22.03 23.05 4.61
C LEU A 373 22.11 21.62 4.08
N SER A 374 22.30 20.63 4.98
CA SER A 374 22.37 19.21 4.61
C SER A 374 21.02 18.70 4.11
N VAL A 375 19.92 19.13 4.71
CA VAL A 375 18.58 18.81 4.24
C VAL A 375 18.32 19.43 2.86
N ALA A 376 18.71 20.70 2.64
CA ALA A 376 18.57 21.38 1.35
C ALA A 376 19.38 20.67 0.24
N ALA A 377 20.63 20.30 0.53
CA ALA A 377 21.49 19.55 -0.38
C ALA A 377 20.88 18.16 -0.68
N THR A 378 20.35 17.48 0.35
CA THR A 378 19.68 16.17 0.18
C THR A 378 18.45 16.31 -0.72
N MET A 379 17.62 17.34 -0.54
CA MET A 379 16.45 17.59 -1.39
C MET A 379 16.87 17.84 -2.84
N LEU A 380 17.94 18.58 -3.06
CA LEU A 380 18.47 18.85 -4.40
C LEU A 380 18.93 17.54 -5.10
N VAL A 381 19.64 16.69 -4.37
CA VAL A 381 20.09 15.38 -4.92
C VAL A 381 18.91 14.46 -5.17
N LEU A 382 17.90 14.42 -4.29
CA LEU A 382 16.70 13.64 -4.51
C LEU A 382 15.94 14.10 -5.76
N ASP A 383 15.86 15.42 -6.00
CA ASP A 383 15.22 15.97 -7.20
C ASP A 383 15.96 15.58 -8.48
N THR A 384 17.27 15.66 -8.48
CA THR A 384 18.10 15.25 -9.64
C THR A 384 18.02 13.76 -9.94
N LEU A 385 17.82 12.91 -8.91
CA LEU A 385 17.63 11.47 -9.05
C LEU A 385 16.17 11.08 -9.35
N GLY A 386 15.25 12.05 -9.45
CA GLY A 386 13.84 11.79 -9.70
C GLY A 386 13.11 11.09 -8.53
N MET A 387 13.65 11.14 -7.33
CA MET A 387 13.07 10.54 -6.13
C MET A 387 12.09 11.51 -5.48
N GLY A 388 10.89 11.02 -5.10
CA GLY A 388 9.88 11.85 -4.42
C GLY A 388 10.03 11.92 -2.91
N ILE A 389 9.39 12.92 -2.29
CA ILE A 389 9.22 13.03 -0.84
C ILE A 389 8.04 12.15 -0.42
N ASN A 390 8.32 11.21 0.47
CA ASN A 390 7.33 10.36 1.11
C ASN A 390 7.74 10.08 2.56
N ILE A 391 6.89 9.40 3.32
CA ILE A 391 7.18 9.12 4.73
C ILE A 391 8.49 8.34 4.89
N MET A 392 8.82 7.45 3.94
CA MET A 392 10.05 6.66 4.00
C MET A 392 11.30 7.51 3.73
N THR A 393 11.32 8.31 2.64
CA THR A 393 12.46 9.17 2.33
C THR A 393 12.66 10.26 3.39
N LEU A 394 11.57 10.85 3.88
CA LEU A 394 11.62 11.83 4.96
C LEU A 394 12.04 11.18 6.29
N GLY A 395 11.58 9.95 6.55
CA GLY A 395 12.05 9.14 7.68
C GLY A 395 13.54 8.85 7.62
N GLY A 396 14.09 8.56 6.42
CA GLY A 396 15.52 8.39 6.21
C GLY A 396 16.32 9.65 6.50
N ILE A 397 15.86 10.81 6.03
CA ILE A 397 16.47 12.10 6.33
C ILE A 397 16.44 12.39 7.83
N THR A 398 15.29 12.14 8.48
CA THR A 398 15.13 12.32 9.93
C THR A 398 16.04 11.39 10.72
N ALA A 399 16.15 10.12 10.28
CA ALA A 399 17.07 9.16 10.86
C ALA A 399 18.54 9.60 10.76
N ALA A 400 18.92 10.24 9.66
CA ALA A 400 20.28 10.73 9.45
C ALA A 400 20.62 11.97 10.27
N ILE A 401 19.64 12.70 10.86
CA ILE A 401 19.88 14.02 11.52
C ILE A 401 20.95 13.94 12.61
N GLY A 402 20.94 12.90 13.43
CA GLY A 402 21.96 12.71 14.46
C GLY A 402 23.37 12.72 13.84
N ALA A 403 23.58 11.88 12.83
CA ALA A 403 24.87 11.83 12.13
C ALA A 403 25.19 13.14 11.34
N LEU A 404 24.17 13.88 10.88
CA LEU A 404 24.36 15.18 10.24
C LEU A 404 24.93 16.21 11.22
N ILE A 405 24.40 16.22 12.44
CA ILE A 405 24.85 17.11 13.52
C ILE A 405 26.23 16.71 14.03
N ASP A 406 26.52 15.42 14.12
CA ASP A 406 27.80 14.87 14.57
C ASP A 406 28.99 15.39 13.77
N HIS A 407 28.87 15.44 12.45
CA HIS A 407 29.92 15.98 11.58
C HIS A 407 30.25 17.44 11.94
N ALA A 408 29.24 18.25 12.17
CA ALA A 408 29.41 19.66 12.54
C ALA A 408 29.93 19.81 13.98
N ILE A 409 29.41 19.02 14.93
CA ILE A 409 29.85 19.03 16.33
C ILE A 409 31.34 18.79 16.44
N VAL A 410 31.83 17.73 15.78
CA VAL A 410 33.22 17.31 15.87
C VAL A 410 34.18 18.39 15.30
N ILE A 411 33.80 19.04 14.20
CA ILE A 411 34.60 20.10 13.59
C ILE A 411 34.62 21.37 14.47
N VAL A 412 33.44 21.79 14.94
CA VAL A 412 33.29 23.02 15.75
C VAL A 412 33.97 22.83 17.12
N GLU A 413 33.75 21.69 17.79
CA GLU A 413 34.36 21.38 19.08
C GLU A 413 35.90 21.35 18.97
N ARG A 414 36.45 20.68 17.96
CA ARG A 414 37.88 20.64 17.74
C ARG A 414 38.47 22.00 17.32
N GLY A 415 37.75 22.77 16.53
CA GLY A 415 38.16 24.08 16.07
C GLY A 415 38.15 25.16 17.18
N VAL A 416 37.39 24.94 18.25
CA VAL A 416 37.18 25.95 19.31
C VAL A 416 37.89 25.58 20.62
N HIS A 417 38.09 24.31 20.93
CA HIS A 417 38.55 23.84 22.23
C HIS A 417 40.08 23.99 22.41
N GLY A 418 40.48 24.56 23.57
CA GLY A 418 41.90 24.63 23.96
C GLY A 418 42.76 25.49 23.04
N LEU A 419 42.22 26.62 22.57
CA LEU A 419 42.95 27.61 21.77
C LEU A 419 43.50 28.71 22.69
N GLU A 420 44.82 28.83 22.72
CA GLU A 420 45.55 29.85 23.46
C GLU A 420 46.17 30.87 22.49
N GLY A 421 46.47 32.08 22.99
CA GLY A 421 47.12 33.14 22.21
C GLY A 421 46.23 34.15 21.50
N GLY A 422 46.78 34.98 20.63
CA GLY A 422 46.06 36.01 19.87
C GLY A 422 45.22 35.44 18.72
N THR A 423 44.37 36.24 18.07
CA THR A 423 43.39 35.84 17.05
C THR A 423 44.04 35.06 15.88
N ALA A 424 45.23 35.46 15.45
CA ALA A 424 45.94 34.78 14.35
C ALA A 424 46.47 33.40 14.76
N GLN A 425 47.02 33.29 15.99
CA GLN A 425 47.50 32.02 16.54
C GLN A 425 46.39 30.99 16.74
N ARG A 426 45.23 31.44 17.25
CA ARG A 426 44.03 30.63 17.43
C ARG A 426 43.48 30.10 16.13
N ARG A 427 43.46 30.94 15.09
CA ARG A 427 43.06 30.53 13.73
C ARG A 427 43.93 29.44 13.19
N GLU A 428 45.30 29.58 13.27
CA GLU A 428 46.18 28.60 12.73
C GLU A 428 46.13 27.28 13.53
N ALA A 429 45.96 27.37 14.86
CA ALA A 429 45.74 26.17 15.69
C ALA A 429 44.40 25.48 15.39
N ALA A 430 43.33 26.26 15.13
CA ALA A 430 42.03 25.70 14.68
C ALA A 430 42.15 25.00 13.33
N LEU A 431 42.81 25.63 12.34
CA LEU A 431 43.08 25.08 11.02
C LEU A 431 43.81 23.74 11.12
N GLN A 432 44.85 23.66 11.96
CA GLN A 432 45.61 22.42 12.14
C GLN A 432 44.74 21.30 12.75
N LYS A 433 44.00 21.62 13.85
CA LYS A 433 43.14 20.65 14.52
C LYS A 433 42.00 20.12 13.62
N ILE A 434 41.43 21.02 12.78
CA ILE A 434 40.37 20.64 11.80
C ILE A 434 40.98 19.79 10.68
N ALA A 435 42.15 20.18 10.16
CA ALA A 435 42.83 19.40 9.11
C ALA A 435 43.17 17.97 9.54
N ASP A 436 43.53 17.77 10.81
CA ASP A 436 43.88 16.46 11.34
C ASP A 436 42.69 15.53 11.50
N ILE A 437 41.46 16.08 11.63
CA ILE A 437 40.28 15.24 11.89
C ILE A 437 39.48 14.95 10.62
N LEU A 438 39.52 15.79 9.59
CA LEU A 438 38.77 15.62 8.36
C LEU A 438 38.93 14.23 7.68
N PRO A 439 40.15 13.67 7.52
CA PRO A 439 40.29 12.35 6.90
C PRO A 439 39.59 11.23 7.70
N MET A 440 39.63 11.31 9.03
CA MET A 440 38.99 10.32 9.89
C MET A 440 37.48 10.40 9.80
N MET A 441 36.93 11.60 9.75
CA MET A 441 35.50 11.82 9.59
C MET A 441 35.00 11.32 8.22
N THR A 442 35.76 11.59 7.16
CA THR A 442 35.40 11.09 5.81
C THR A 442 35.36 9.56 5.77
N LEU A 443 36.31 8.91 6.40
CA LEU A 443 36.36 7.47 6.48
C LEU A 443 35.24 6.89 7.37
N ALA A 444 34.93 7.56 8.48
CA ALA A 444 33.80 7.20 9.33
C ALA A 444 32.45 7.34 8.62
N THR A 445 32.28 8.38 7.80
CA THR A 445 31.09 8.53 6.96
C THR A 445 31.00 7.43 5.89
N LEU A 446 32.11 7.07 5.26
CA LEU A 446 32.17 5.98 4.29
C LEU A 446 31.75 4.65 4.94
N THR A 447 32.25 4.35 6.15
CA THR A 447 31.84 3.14 6.88
C THR A 447 30.36 3.14 7.23
N SER A 448 29.79 4.29 7.60
CA SER A 448 28.35 4.43 7.83
C SER A 448 27.54 4.19 6.55
N CYS A 449 27.99 4.71 5.40
CA CYS A 449 27.36 4.47 4.11
C CYS A 449 27.40 2.99 3.70
N VAL A 450 28.48 2.27 4.00
CA VAL A 450 28.63 0.83 3.70
C VAL A 450 27.55 -0.01 4.40
N ILE A 451 27.08 0.40 5.58
CA ILE A 451 26.01 -0.31 6.30
C ILE A 451 24.66 -0.15 5.59
N PHE A 452 24.37 1.03 5.01
CA PHE A 452 23.07 1.32 4.37
C PHE A 452 23.06 0.97 2.88
N LEU A 453 24.18 1.00 2.20
CA LEU A 453 24.27 0.78 0.74
C LEU A 453 23.69 -0.57 0.30
N PRO A 454 23.92 -1.70 0.99
CA PRO A 454 23.36 -2.99 0.60
C PRO A 454 21.82 -3.04 0.69
N LEU A 455 21.20 -2.20 1.53
CA LEU A 455 19.72 -2.12 1.63
C LEU A 455 19.06 -1.61 0.34
N ILE A 456 19.80 -0.89 -0.50
CA ILE A 456 19.31 -0.43 -1.80
C ILE A 456 19.03 -1.63 -2.74
N PHE A 457 19.71 -2.76 -2.51
CA PHE A 457 19.56 -3.99 -3.29
C PHE A 457 18.50 -4.95 -2.74
N LEU A 458 17.82 -4.60 -1.63
CA LEU A 458 16.70 -5.37 -1.10
C LEU A 458 15.64 -5.60 -2.19
N SER A 459 15.13 -6.82 -2.28
CA SER A 459 14.07 -7.22 -3.19
C SER A 459 12.71 -7.39 -2.48
N GLY A 460 11.64 -7.61 -3.25
CA GLY A 460 10.30 -7.83 -2.70
C GLY A 460 9.63 -6.55 -2.16
N THR A 461 8.54 -6.72 -1.45
CA THR A 461 7.69 -5.61 -0.96
C THR A 461 8.42 -4.70 0.02
N VAL A 462 9.26 -5.29 0.91
CA VAL A 462 10.06 -4.53 1.88
C VAL A 462 11.15 -3.73 1.17
N GLY A 463 11.86 -4.35 0.22
CA GLY A 463 12.87 -3.65 -0.55
C GLY A 463 12.31 -2.42 -1.28
N LEU A 464 11.11 -2.55 -1.84
CA LEU A 464 10.45 -1.45 -2.53
C LEU A 464 10.11 -0.26 -1.61
N LEU A 465 9.76 -0.52 -0.35
CA LEU A 465 9.46 0.52 0.64
C LEU A 465 10.74 1.16 1.19
N PHE A 466 11.73 0.34 1.56
CA PHE A 466 12.90 0.80 2.32
C PHE A 466 14.10 1.22 1.47
N ARG A 467 14.14 0.81 0.18
CA ARG A 467 15.18 1.27 -0.76
C ARG A 467 15.27 2.80 -0.83
N GLY A 468 14.12 3.48 -0.90
CA GLY A 468 14.05 4.94 -0.90
C GLY A 468 14.54 5.58 0.39
N MET A 469 14.25 4.94 1.54
CA MET A 469 14.73 5.38 2.85
C MET A 469 16.24 5.20 2.98
N ALA A 470 16.77 4.02 2.62
CA ALA A 470 18.21 3.76 2.63
C ALA A 470 18.98 4.72 1.73
N ALA A 471 18.49 4.95 0.51
CA ALA A 471 19.08 5.93 -0.39
C ALA A 471 19.07 7.35 0.20
N ALA A 472 17.95 7.77 0.81
CA ALA A 472 17.86 9.08 1.46
C ALA A 472 18.85 9.23 2.63
N VAL A 473 19.07 8.16 3.44
CA VAL A 473 20.09 8.15 4.50
C VAL A 473 21.49 8.31 3.90
N VAL A 474 21.85 7.50 2.90
CA VAL A 474 23.19 7.58 2.25
C VAL A 474 23.42 8.95 1.63
N ILE A 475 22.44 9.49 0.90
CA ILE A 475 22.52 10.82 0.30
C ILE A 475 22.69 11.88 1.40
N ALA A 476 21.92 11.80 2.50
CA ALA A 476 22.03 12.73 3.61
C ALA A 476 23.40 12.70 4.30
N LEU A 477 23.96 11.49 4.52
CA LEU A 477 25.31 11.33 5.09
C LEU A 477 26.38 11.92 4.19
N VAL A 478 26.32 11.63 2.87
CA VAL A 478 27.30 12.13 1.89
C VAL A 478 27.20 13.65 1.76
N THR A 479 25.99 14.20 1.65
CA THR A 479 25.80 15.67 1.55
C THR A 479 26.22 16.39 2.82
N SER A 480 25.94 15.82 4.00
CA SER A 480 26.43 16.37 5.27
C SER A 480 27.96 16.36 5.36
N GLN A 481 28.60 15.28 4.95
CA GLN A 481 30.07 15.22 4.93
C GLN A 481 30.66 16.25 3.97
N LEU A 482 30.06 16.46 2.80
CA LEU A 482 30.49 17.49 1.87
C LEU A 482 30.35 18.90 2.48
N ILE A 483 29.22 19.18 3.17
CA ILE A 483 29.01 20.45 3.87
C ILE A 483 30.00 20.60 5.03
N ALA A 484 30.28 19.50 5.75
CA ALA A 484 31.25 19.47 6.82
C ALA A 484 32.69 19.80 6.32
N ILE A 485 33.01 19.43 5.09
CA ILE A 485 34.31 19.74 4.45
C ILE A 485 34.32 21.17 3.87
N VAL A 486 33.22 21.59 3.21
CA VAL A 486 33.19 22.81 2.38
C VAL A 486 32.74 24.04 3.17
N ILE A 487 31.80 23.90 4.08
CA ILE A 487 31.13 25.04 4.72
C ILE A 487 31.48 25.14 6.21
N THR A 488 31.40 24.04 6.95
CA THR A 488 31.53 24.03 8.41
C THR A 488 32.87 24.56 8.92
N PRO A 489 34.04 24.33 8.28
CA PRO A 489 35.32 24.86 8.76
C PRO A 489 35.38 26.38 8.78
N ALA A 490 34.76 27.06 7.82
CA ALA A 490 34.70 28.52 7.78
C ALA A 490 33.92 29.07 9.00
N PHE A 491 32.80 28.42 9.36
CA PHE A 491 32.04 28.77 10.55
C PHE A 491 32.81 28.47 11.85
N ALA A 492 33.45 27.31 11.93
CA ALA A 492 34.27 26.95 13.09
C ALA A 492 35.44 27.93 13.33
N MET A 493 36.13 28.33 12.25
CA MET A 493 37.19 29.37 12.33
C MET A 493 36.66 30.74 12.73
N TRP A 494 35.48 31.14 12.26
CA TRP A 494 34.82 32.34 12.69
C TRP A 494 34.49 32.36 14.19
N VAL A 495 33.98 31.23 14.73
CA VAL A 495 33.73 31.04 16.16
C VAL A 495 35.02 31.02 16.96
N ALA A 496 36.11 30.41 16.45
CA ALA A 496 37.41 30.32 17.09
C ALA A 496 38.06 31.69 17.35
N GLN A 497 37.79 32.67 16.48
CA GLN A 497 38.35 34.05 16.63
C GLN A 497 37.69 34.84 17.77
N ARG A 498 36.48 34.48 18.16
CA ARG A 498 35.73 35.22 19.19
C ARG A 498 36.15 34.80 20.59
N GLN A 499 36.60 35.78 21.41
CA GLN A 499 36.93 35.53 22.82
C GLN A 499 35.65 35.58 23.68
N ARG A 500 34.95 34.47 23.78
CA ARG A 500 33.83 34.37 24.71
C ARG A 500 34.13 33.33 25.80
N PRO A 501 33.77 33.58 27.07
CA PRO A 501 33.97 32.65 28.15
C PRO A 501 33.19 31.37 27.88
N VAL A 502 33.83 30.22 28.11
CA VAL A 502 33.18 28.94 28.02
C VAL A 502 32.56 28.61 29.39
N HIS A 503 31.24 28.52 29.45
CA HIS A 503 30.57 28.03 30.63
C HIS A 503 30.85 26.53 30.77
N ARG A 504 31.46 26.12 31.89
CA ARG A 504 31.70 24.72 32.18
C ARG A 504 30.45 24.11 32.86
N LEU A 505 30.01 22.96 32.42
CA LEU A 505 28.93 22.25 33.08
C LEU A 505 29.27 21.92 34.53
N PRO A 506 28.37 22.22 35.49
CA PRO A 506 28.54 21.76 36.88
C PRO A 506 28.58 20.19 36.86
N GLY A 507 29.54 19.60 37.58
CA GLY A 507 29.69 18.14 37.61
C GLY A 507 30.57 17.53 36.51
N GLU A 508 31.01 18.26 35.47
CA GLU A 508 31.87 17.71 34.41
C GLU A 508 33.14 17.05 34.98
N ARG A 509 33.77 17.66 35.99
CA ARG A 509 34.98 17.10 36.62
C ARG A 509 34.68 15.77 37.34
N TRP A 510 33.53 15.67 37.98
CA TRP A 510 33.11 14.44 38.66
C TRP A 510 32.87 13.30 37.67
N VAL A 511 32.14 13.56 36.55
CA VAL A 511 31.90 12.59 35.47
C VAL A 511 33.22 12.11 34.88
N ARG A 512 34.14 13.02 34.58
CA ARG A 512 35.47 12.69 34.03
C ARG A 512 36.30 11.82 35.00
N HIS A 513 36.30 12.13 36.29
CA HIS A 513 37.03 11.34 37.29
C HIS A 513 36.35 9.96 37.50
N ALA A 514 35.02 9.92 37.59
CA ALA A 514 34.29 8.67 37.73
C ALA A 514 34.53 7.74 36.54
N TYR A 515 34.42 8.28 35.29
CA TYR A 515 34.72 7.54 34.06
C TYR A 515 36.17 7.04 34.04
N GLY A 516 37.14 7.92 34.31
CA GLY A 516 38.56 7.53 34.33
C GLY A 516 38.86 6.38 35.31
N ARG A 517 38.26 6.44 36.50
CA ARG A 517 38.36 5.32 37.49
C ARG A 517 37.72 4.03 37.01
N ALA A 518 36.53 4.12 36.40
CA ALA A 518 35.81 2.97 35.86
C ALA A 518 36.57 2.32 34.70
N LEU A 519 37.13 3.13 33.81
CA LEU A 519 37.93 2.66 32.65
C LEU A 519 39.23 1.97 33.13
N LEU A 520 39.98 2.60 34.04
CA LEU A 520 41.22 2.04 34.57
C LEU A 520 40.97 0.74 35.36
N ARG A 521 39.85 0.64 36.13
CA ARG A 521 39.45 -0.62 36.79
C ARG A 521 39.17 -1.72 35.76
N GLY A 522 38.41 -1.39 34.68
CA GLY A 522 38.15 -2.33 33.58
C GLY A 522 39.43 -2.81 32.91
N MET A 523 40.37 -1.90 32.62
CA MET A 523 41.66 -2.25 32.01
C MET A 523 42.59 -3.08 32.91
N ARG A 524 42.50 -2.88 34.24
CA ARG A 524 43.22 -3.73 35.21
C ARG A 524 42.61 -5.14 35.33
N LYS A 525 41.28 -5.26 35.20
CA LYS A 525 40.54 -6.52 35.30
C LYS A 525 39.72 -6.78 34.04
N PRO A 526 40.39 -7.07 32.89
CA PRO A 526 39.72 -7.17 31.60
C PRO A 526 38.75 -8.36 31.51
N TRP A 527 38.89 -9.37 32.41
CA TRP A 527 37.93 -10.47 32.49
C TRP A 527 36.50 -10.01 32.83
N LEU A 528 36.30 -8.84 33.45
CA LEU A 528 34.99 -8.26 33.73
C LEU A 528 34.21 -7.90 32.41
N ALA A 529 34.93 -7.74 31.34
CA ALA A 529 34.31 -7.45 30.03
C ALA A 529 33.52 -8.68 29.49
N ALA A 530 34.01 -9.90 29.75
CA ALA A 530 33.38 -11.13 29.25
C ALA A 530 31.97 -11.37 29.82
N PRO A 531 31.72 -11.33 31.16
CA PRO A 531 30.37 -11.53 31.69
C PRO A 531 29.41 -10.41 31.29
N ILE A 532 29.88 -9.17 31.11
CA ILE A 532 29.05 -8.07 30.63
C ILE A 532 28.65 -8.33 29.16
N ALA A 533 29.59 -8.69 28.31
CA ALA A 533 29.33 -9.03 26.92
C ALA A 533 28.38 -10.24 26.82
N PHE A 534 28.63 -11.29 27.64
CA PHE A 534 27.75 -12.47 27.69
C PHE A 534 26.34 -12.11 28.18
N GLY A 535 26.23 -11.32 29.25
CA GLY A 535 24.93 -10.84 29.74
C GLY A 535 24.14 -10.06 28.69
N LEU A 536 24.80 -9.19 27.95
CA LEU A 536 24.15 -8.44 26.84
C LEU A 536 23.76 -9.35 25.69
N LEU A 537 24.60 -10.35 25.34
CA LEU A 537 24.23 -11.35 24.32
C LEU A 537 23.01 -12.16 24.76
N THR A 538 22.96 -12.55 26.03
CA THR A 538 21.82 -13.27 26.60
C THR A 538 20.54 -12.40 26.55
N VAL A 539 20.64 -11.15 26.95
CA VAL A 539 19.55 -10.19 26.91
C VAL A 539 19.10 -9.98 25.44
N ALA A 540 20.05 -9.87 24.52
CA ALA A 540 19.73 -9.75 23.09
C ALA A 540 19.01 -11.02 22.56
N ALA A 541 19.47 -12.20 22.95
CA ALA A 541 18.85 -13.47 22.56
C ALA A 541 17.43 -13.63 23.12
N ILE A 542 17.24 -13.31 24.41
CA ILE A 542 15.91 -13.30 25.06
C ILE A 542 15.01 -12.26 24.38
N GLY A 543 15.49 -11.05 24.17
CA GLY A 543 14.74 -9.99 23.50
C GLY A 543 14.33 -10.37 22.06
N ALA A 544 15.22 -11.02 21.31
CA ALA A 544 14.92 -11.50 19.96
C ALA A 544 13.89 -12.65 19.95
N TRP A 545 13.83 -13.44 21.04
CA TRP A 545 12.89 -14.55 21.21
C TRP A 545 11.50 -14.06 21.66
N GLU A 546 11.44 -13.15 22.62
CA GLU A 546 10.21 -12.66 23.23
C GLU A 546 9.49 -11.58 22.40
N LEU A 547 10.25 -10.77 21.63
CA LEU A 547 9.67 -9.67 20.86
C LEU A 547 8.75 -10.18 19.76
N PRO A 548 7.49 -9.71 19.72
CA PRO A 548 6.63 -9.99 18.59
C PRO A 548 7.22 -9.38 17.32
N THR A 549 7.15 -10.14 16.24
CA THR A 549 7.64 -9.69 14.94
C THR A 549 6.48 -9.23 14.07
N ALA A 550 6.61 -8.07 13.43
CA ALA A 550 5.63 -7.52 12.52
C ALA A 550 6.26 -7.17 11.16
N PHE A 551 5.43 -7.18 10.10
CA PHE A 551 5.89 -6.80 8.78
C PHE A 551 6.10 -5.29 8.66
N LEU A 552 5.15 -4.50 9.17
CA LEU A 552 5.15 -3.04 9.20
C LEU A 552 4.64 -2.55 10.55
N PRO A 553 5.09 -1.38 11.00
CA PRO A 553 4.59 -0.78 12.22
C PRO A 553 3.10 -0.44 12.11
N HIS A 554 2.48 -0.39 13.24
CA HIS A 554 1.09 -0.01 13.35
C HIS A 554 0.94 1.50 13.20
N TRP A 555 0.00 1.90 12.35
CA TRP A 555 -0.23 3.28 11.97
C TRP A 555 -1.71 3.64 12.04
N ASP A 556 -2.04 4.81 12.56
CA ASP A 556 -3.41 5.33 12.62
C ASP A 556 -3.74 6.18 11.38
N GLU A 557 -4.38 5.55 10.38
CA GLU A 557 -4.75 6.23 9.14
C GLU A 557 -5.96 7.17 9.28
N GLY A 558 -6.72 7.07 10.37
CA GLY A 558 -7.98 7.80 10.53
C GLY A 558 -9.10 7.39 9.58
N ILE A 559 -8.87 6.34 8.77
CA ILE A 559 -9.82 5.76 7.85
C ILE A 559 -9.63 4.25 7.80
N PHE A 560 -10.73 3.52 7.68
CA PHE A 560 -10.70 2.08 7.49
C PHE A 560 -11.89 1.60 6.66
N VAL A 561 -11.78 0.41 6.11
CA VAL A 561 -12.83 -0.26 5.36
C VAL A 561 -13.32 -1.48 6.11
N VAL A 562 -14.61 -1.73 5.97
CA VAL A 562 -15.31 -2.88 6.56
C VAL A 562 -15.89 -3.69 5.42
N PRO A 563 -15.10 -4.60 4.80
CA PRO A 563 -15.68 -5.57 3.88
C PRO A 563 -16.52 -6.57 4.66
N PHE A 564 -17.73 -6.82 4.13
CA PHE A 564 -18.64 -7.81 4.67
C PHE A 564 -19.23 -8.66 3.57
N ARG A 565 -19.71 -9.84 3.95
CA ARG A 565 -20.40 -10.78 3.05
C ARG A 565 -21.61 -11.35 3.77
N THR A 566 -22.74 -11.26 3.12
CA THR A 566 -23.97 -11.95 3.51
C THR A 566 -23.94 -13.40 3.02
N PRO A 567 -24.79 -14.29 3.49
CA PRO A 567 -24.87 -15.67 3.03
C PRO A 567 -24.93 -15.79 1.50
N ASP A 568 -24.42 -16.90 0.96
CA ASP A 568 -24.45 -17.14 -0.47
C ASP A 568 -25.90 -17.29 -0.95
N GLY A 569 -26.18 -16.70 -2.12
CA GLY A 569 -27.55 -16.57 -2.63
C GLY A 569 -28.25 -15.26 -2.22
N THR A 570 -27.72 -14.48 -1.28
CA THR A 570 -28.31 -13.17 -0.91
C THR A 570 -28.22 -12.19 -2.07
N GLY A 571 -29.33 -11.54 -2.38
CA GLY A 571 -29.42 -10.54 -3.44
C GLY A 571 -28.75 -9.21 -3.07
N VAL A 572 -28.53 -8.35 -4.09
CA VAL A 572 -27.93 -7.02 -3.87
C VAL A 572 -28.81 -6.12 -3.01
N HIS A 573 -30.13 -6.27 -3.11
CA HIS A 573 -31.09 -5.44 -2.35
C HIS A 573 -30.96 -5.70 -0.86
N GLU A 574 -30.98 -6.94 -0.45
CA GLU A 574 -30.84 -7.40 0.94
C GLU A 574 -29.45 -7.04 1.48
N THR A 575 -28.40 -7.30 0.69
CA THR A 575 -27.05 -6.91 1.05
C THR A 575 -26.90 -5.39 1.25
N LEU A 576 -27.61 -4.59 0.44
CA LEU A 576 -27.65 -3.14 0.58
C LEU A 576 -28.35 -2.71 1.87
N GLN A 577 -29.44 -3.37 2.27
CA GLN A 577 -30.15 -3.10 3.52
C GLN A 577 -29.25 -3.41 4.72
N VAL A 578 -28.66 -4.60 4.75
CA VAL A 578 -27.69 -4.99 5.78
C VAL A 578 -26.52 -3.98 5.85
N GLY A 579 -25.96 -3.59 4.70
CA GLY A 579 -24.91 -2.59 4.67
C GLY A 579 -25.33 -1.22 5.20
N ARG A 580 -26.56 -0.79 4.95
CA ARG A 580 -27.11 0.46 5.50
C ARG A 580 -27.31 0.39 7.02
N ASP A 581 -27.69 -0.76 7.54
CA ASP A 581 -27.84 -0.97 9.00
C ASP A 581 -26.48 -0.92 9.69
N LEU A 582 -25.46 -1.62 9.15
CA LEU A 582 -24.10 -1.53 9.63
C LEU A 582 -23.56 -0.09 9.56
N MET A 583 -23.82 0.62 8.47
CA MET A 583 -23.42 2.02 8.31
C MET A 583 -24.09 2.94 9.34
N ARG A 584 -25.38 2.69 9.67
CA ARG A 584 -26.11 3.43 10.69
C ARG A 584 -25.53 3.19 12.09
N ILE A 585 -25.12 1.94 12.40
CA ILE A 585 -24.43 1.59 13.65
C ILE A 585 -23.07 2.31 13.73
N ALA A 586 -22.31 2.33 12.64
CA ALA A 586 -21.02 3.02 12.58
C ALA A 586 -21.14 4.51 12.91
N LEU A 587 -22.17 5.17 12.39
CA LEU A 587 -22.38 6.61 12.59
C LEU A 587 -22.88 7.00 13.98
N ARG A 588 -23.40 6.06 14.75
CA ARG A 588 -23.72 6.28 16.18
C ARG A 588 -22.45 6.35 17.04
N ASN A 589 -21.29 5.89 16.53
CA ASN A 589 -20.04 6.02 17.25
C ASN A 589 -19.55 7.48 17.18
N PRO A 590 -19.24 8.14 18.32
CA PRO A 590 -18.85 9.54 18.37
C PRO A 590 -17.55 9.85 17.63
N ASN A 591 -16.69 8.86 17.42
CA ASN A 591 -15.41 8.99 16.71
C ASN A 591 -15.56 8.98 15.19
N VAL A 592 -16.72 8.56 14.66
CA VAL A 592 -16.96 8.48 13.22
C VAL A 592 -17.42 9.83 12.67
N ALA A 593 -16.80 10.27 11.60
CA ALA A 593 -17.15 11.51 10.91
C ALA A 593 -18.09 11.25 9.72
N ARG A 594 -17.81 10.23 8.92
CA ARG A 594 -18.56 9.88 7.70
C ARG A 594 -18.45 8.40 7.40
N ALA A 595 -19.44 7.89 6.68
CA ALA A 595 -19.41 6.55 6.13
C ALA A 595 -20.03 6.54 4.72
N SER A 596 -19.47 5.68 3.86
CA SER A 596 -20.02 5.36 2.54
C SER A 596 -20.07 3.85 2.37
N LEU A 597 -21.02 3.37 1.58
CA LEU A 597 -21.27 1.96 1.34
C LEU A 597 -21.28 1.68 -0.16
N VAL A 598 -20.60 0.61 -0.55
CA VAL A 598 -20.66 0.03 -1.89
C VAL A 598 -21.04 -1.43 -1.77
N VAL A 599 -22.03 -1.86 -2.57
CA VAL A 599 -22.51 -3.24 -2.60
C VAL A 599 -22.47 -3.78 -4.03
N GLY A 600 -22.32 -5.08 -4.18
CA GLY A 600 -22.25 -5.78 -5.46
C GLY A 600 -20.86 -5.72 -6.12
N ARG A 601 -19.87 -5.15 -5.44
CA ARG A 601 -18.48 -5.06 -5.89
C ARG A 601 -17.53 -5.22 -4.70
N GLY A 602 -16.58 -6.14 -4.78
CA GLY A 602 -15.45 -6.15 -3.85
C GLY A 602 -14.41 -5.09 -4.24
N PHE A 603 -13.66 -4.54 -3.27
CA PHE A 603 -12.56 -3.62 -3.53
C PHE A 603 -11.57 -4.25 -4.54
N GLY A 604 -11.35 -3.59 -5.67
CA GLY A 604 -10.45 -4.07 -6.73
C GLY A 604 -10.95 -5.27 -7.54
N ASN A 605 -12.19 -5.72 -7.34
CA ASN A 605 -12.78 -6.82 -8.10
C ASN A 605 -13.76 -6.30 -9.17
N PRO A 606 -13.59 -6.64 -10.46
CA PRO A 606 -14.52 -6.29 -11.53
C PRO A 606 -15.83 -7.09 -11.48
N TYR A 607 -15.83 -8.24 -10.78
CA TYR A 607 -17.03 -9.08 -10.66
C TYR A 607 -18.14 -8.39 -9.88
N ALA A 608 -19.35 -8.51 -10.37
CA ALA A 608 -20.52 -8.27 -9.55
C ALA A 608 -20.70 -9.48 -8.62
N THR A 609 -20.61 -9.25 -7.34
CA THR A 609 -20.86 -10.25 -6.30
C THR A 609 -21.99 -9.73 -5.43
N PRO A 610 -23.23 -10.21 -5.66
CA PRO A 610 -24.44 -9.63 -5.02
C PRO A 610 -24.37 -9.60 -3.50
N ASN A 611 -23.79 -10.62 -2.90
CA ASN A 611 -23.68 -10.80 -1.46
C ASN A 611 -22.44 -10.17 -0.82
N LYS A 612 -21.72 -9.28 -1.55
CA LYS A 612 -20.55 -8.58 -1.00
C LYS A 612 -20.79 -7.09 -0.91
N GLY A 613 -20.41 -6.52 0.24
CA GLY A 613 -20.40 -5.09 0.46
C GLY A 613 -19.11 -4.63 1.14
N GLY A 614 -18.89 -3.32 1.10
CA GLY A 614 -17.79 -2.68 1.81
C GLY A 614 -18.20 -1.29 2.27
N ILE A 615 -17.95 -1.01 3.53
CA ILE A 615 -18.20 0.30 4.13
C ILE A 615 -16.86 0.99 4.31
N THR A 616 -16.71 2.19 3.77
CA THR A 616 -15.58 3.08 4.05
C THR A 616 -15.97 4.00 5.20
N ILE A 617 -15.22 3.95 6.29
CA ILE A 617 -15.48 4.74 7.51
C ILE A 617 -14.34 5.74 7.71
N LEU A 618 -14.68 7.02 7.72
CA LEU A 618 -13.77 8.12 8.01
C LEU A 618 -13.97 8.56 9.46
N LEU A 619 -12.89 8.57 10.23
CA LEU A 619 -12.88 8.99 11.63
C LEU A 619 -12.67 10.51 11.77
N LYS A 620 -13.13 11.07 12.88
CA LYS A 620 -12.87 12.46 13.24
C LYS A 620 -11.38 12.70 13.49
N ARG A 621 -10.89 13.90 13.20
CA ARG A 621 -9.47 14.25 13.37
C ARG A 621 -9.09 14.30 14.86
N HIS A 622 -9.92 14.95 15.67
CA HIS A 622 -9.77 15.00 17.13
C HIS A 622 -10.73 13.98 17.73
N ARG A 623 -10.20 12.90 18.27
CA ARG A 623 -10.92 11.83 18.92
C ARG A 623 -10.08 11.21 20.05
N PRO A 624 -10.72 10.77 21.15
CA PRO A 624 -10.01 10.12 22.26
C PRO A 624 -9.48 8.74 21.85
N ASP A 625 -10.25 7.98 21.04
CA ASP A 625 -9.94 6.59 20.73
C ASP A 625 -9.08 6.45 19.47
N SER A 626 -8.15 5.51 19.49
CA SER A 626 -7.36 5.12 18.33
C SER A 626 -8.24 4.43 17.28
N ALA A 627 -7.80 4.44 16.01
CA ALA A 627 -8.53 3.74 14.95
C ALA A 627 -8.73 2.25 15.27
N ARG A 628 -7.78 1.59 15.93
CA ARG A 628 -7.88 0.21 16.37
C ARG A 628 -8.98 -0.04 17.42
N GLN A 629 -9.09 0.85 18.40
CA GLN A 629 -10.15 0.74 19.42
C GLN A 629 -11.51 0.85 18.77
N VAL A 630 -11.71 1.86 17.89
CA VAL A 630 -12.94 2.05 17.14
C VAL A 630 -13.25 0.85 16.23
N MET A 631 -12.23 0.31 15.53
CA MET A 631 -12.40 -0.88 14.68
C MET A 631 -12.84 -2.12 15.48
N ARG A 632 -12.29 -2.32 16.68
CA ARG A 632 -12.66 -3.43 17.57
C ARG A 632 -14.10 -3.29 18.07
N GLU A 633 -14.43 -2.10 18.59
CA GLU A 633 -15.76 -1.79 19.09
C GLU A 633 -16.82 -1.96 18.00
N LEU A 634 -16.61 -1.35 16.84
CA LEU A 634 -17.57 -1.45 15.74
C LEU A 634 -17.72 -2.88 15.23
N ARG A 635 -16.67 -3.67 15.19
CA ARG A 635 -16.75 -5.07 14.79
C ARG A 635 -17.61 -5.89 15.75
N GLN A 636 -17.48 -5.67 17.06
CA GLN A 636 -18.32 -6.33 18.06
C GLN A 636 -19.79 -5.93 17.90
N ARG A 637 -20.07 -4.63 17.75
CA ARG A 637 -21.42 -4.12 17.52
C ARG A 637 -22.05 -4.63 16.22
N PHE A 638 -21.26 -4.72 15.16
CA PHE A 638 -21.70 -5.25 13.86
C PHE A 638 -22.06 -6.73 13.95
N ARG A 639 -21.26 -7.54 14.63
CA ARG A 639 -21.54 -8.96 14.83
C ARG A 639 -22.76 -9.20 15.70
N ALA A 640 -22.94 -8.40 16.74
CA ALA A 640 -24.11 -8.47 17.60
C ALA A 640 -25.40 -8.09 16.86
N ALA A 641 -25.34 -7.11 15.95
CA ALA A 641 -26.50 -6.64 15.20
C ALA A 641 -26.86 -7.52 14.01
N VAL A 642 -25.88 -8.17 13.37
CA VAL A 642 -26.07 -9.03 12.18
C VAL A 642 -25.21 -10.28 12.35
N PRO A 643 -25.68 -11.27 13.11
CA PRO A 643 -24.92 -12.49 13.40
C PRO A 643 -24.69 -13.37 12.15
N ASP A 644 -25.58 -13.33 11.17
CA ASP A 644 -25.58 -14.20 9.98
C ASP A 644 -24.59 -13.76 8.89
N LEU A 645 -23.73 -12.78 9.17
CA LEU A 645 -22.68 -12.41 8.21
C LEU A 645 -21.66 -13.53 8.04
N THR A 646 -21.52 -14.01 6.81
CA THR A 646 -20.50 -15.04 6.47
C THR A 646 -19.09 -14.52 6.75
N THR A 647 -18.82 -13.26 6.38
CA THR A 647 -17.55 -12.60 6.70
C THR A 647 -17.77 -11.15 7.13
N LEU A 648 -17.02 -10.74 8.14
CA LEU A 648 -16.92 -9.35 8.58
C LEU A 648 -15.48 -9.08 8.98
N GLU A 649 -14.80 -8.25 8.20
CA GLU A 649 -13.42 -7.85 8.47
C GLU A 649 -13.39 -6.33 8.67
N THR A 650 -12.46 -5.85 9.48
CA THR A 650 -12.13 -4.42 9.59
C THR A 650 -10.67 -4.26 9.24
N MET A 651 -10.33 -3.42 8.29
CA MET A 651 -8.95 -3.25 7.83
C MET A 651 -8.65 -1.82 7.44
N GLN A 652 -7.45 -1.37 7.76
CA GLN A 652 -6.97 -0.07 7.33
C GLN A 652 -6.73 -0.05 5.81
N VAL A 653 -6.91 1.12 5.19
CA VAL A 653 -6.86 1.27 3.73
C VAL A 653 -5.48 0.97 3.17
N MET A 654 -4.41 1.48 3.80
CA MET A 654 -3.04 1.31 3.31
C MET A 654 -2.49 -0.08 3.51
N ILE A 655 -2.82 -0.73 4.64
CA ILE A 655 -2.47 -2.13 4.89
C ILE A 655 -3.13 -3.03 3.84
N ASN A 656 -4.40 -2.79 3.54
CA ASN A 656 -5.11 -3.51 2.47
C ASN A 656 -4.48 -3.26 1.10
N ARG A 657 -3.99 -2.04 0.84
CA ARG A 657 -3.28 -1.69 -0.40
C ARG A 657 -2.00 -2.51 -0.57
N LEU A 658 -1.16 -2.58 0.46
CA LEU A 658 0.08 -3.38 0.45
C LEU A 658 -0.22 -4.87 0.24
N GLY A 659 -1.25 -5.40 0.88
CA GLY A 659 -1.71 -6.77 0.68
C GLY A 659 -2.19 -7.06 -0.75
N ASN A 660 -2.91 -6.15 -1.37
CA ASN A 660 -3.31 -6.27 -2.77
C ASN A 660 -2.12 -6.29 -3.73
N MET A 661 -1.05 -5.61 -3.38
CA MET A 661 0.18 -5.55 -4.18
C MET A 661 1.00 -6.83 -4.07
N SER A 662 1.19 -7.36 -2.86
CA SER A 662 1.92 -8.61 -2.60
C SER A 662 1.11 -9.88 -2.93
N GLY A 663 -0.19 -9.75 -3.20
CA GLY A 663 -1.08 -10.90 -3.36
C GLY A 663 -1.52 -11.54 -2.04
N SER A 664 -1.11 -10.99 -0.91
CA SER A 664 -1.43 -11.46 0.45
C SER A 664 -2.37 -10.48 1.14
N HIS A 665 -3.53 -10.95 1.56
CA HIS A 665 -4.58 -10.07 2.10
C HIS A 665 -4.84 -10.27 3.60
N ALA A 666 -3.98 -11.04 4.27
CA ALA A 666 -4.10 -11.29 5.71
C ALA A 666 -2.72 -11.56 6.33
N PRO A 667 -2.59 -11.40 7.66
CA PRO A 667 -1.36 -11.70 8.38
C PRO A 667 -0.87 -13.12 8.13
N LEU A 668 -1.76 -14.10 8.28
CA LEU A 668 -1.54 -15.49 7.94
C LEU A 668 -2.62 -15.98 6.99
N VAL A 669 -2.25 -16.78 6.01
CA VAL A 669 -3.17 -17.44 5.08
C VAL A 669 -2.76 -18.88 4.94
N VAL A 670 -3.64 -19.80 5.28
CA VAL A 670 -3.47 -21.20 4.92
C VAL A 670 -4.00 -21.38 3.50
N GLU A 671 -3.12 -21.68 2.58
CA GLU A 671 -3.43 -21.99 1.18
C GLU A 671 -3.56 -23.50 1.08
N LEU A 672 -4.74 -24.00 0.71
CA LEU A 672 -5.03 -25.42 0.47
C LEU A 672 -5.02 -25.67 -1.02
N PHE A 673 -4.32 -26.69 -1.47
CA PHE A 673 -4.22 -27.12 -2.87
C PHE A 673 -4.73 -28.54 -3.00
N GLY A 674 -5.45 -28.84 -4.08
CA GLY A 674 -6.00 -30.17 -4.34
C GLY A 674 -6.56 -30.27 -5.76
N ASN A 675 -7.01 -31.45 -6.15
CA ASN A 675 -7.48 -31.73 -7.52
C ASN A 675 -8.94 -31.33 -7.75
N SER A 676 -9.72 -31.18 -6.67
CA SER A 676 -11.15 -30.90 -6.74
C SER A 676 -11.54 -29.74 -5.82
N SER A 677 -12.34 -28.79 -6.34
CA SER A 677 -12.88 -27.69 -5.54
C SER A 677 -13.83 -28.16 -4.42
N ILE A 678 -14.48 -29.34 -4.59
CA ILE A 678 -15.37 -29.93 -3.59
C ILE A 678 -14.54 -30.49 -2.44
N GLU A 679 -13.52 -31.29 -2.74
CA GLU A 679 -12.60 -31.82 -1.73
C GLU A 679 -11.89 -30.72 -0.94
N LEU A 680 -11.49 -29.65 -1.65
CA LEU A 680 -10.89 -28.47 -1.02
C LEU A 680 -11.87 -27.75 -0.08
N HIS A 681 -13.16 -27.69 -0.45
CA HIS A 681 -14.19 -27.10 0.40
C HIS A 681 -14.37 -27.93 1.68
N ASP A 682 -14.52 -29.26 1.55
CA ASP A 682 -14.74 -30.18 2.67
C ASP A 682 -13.53 -30.24 3.61
N ALA A 683 -12.31 -30.26 3.04
CA ALA A 683 -11.07 -30.18 3.83
C ALA A 683 -10.93 -28.84 4.54
N GLY A 684 -11.30 -27.74 3.87
CA GLY A 684 -11.28 -26.41 4.42
C GLY A 684 -12.27 -26.21 5.56
N GLU A 685 -13.50 -26.72 5.45
CA GLU A 685 -14.52 -26.64 6.53
C GLU A 685 -14.09 -27.46 7.76
N ARG A 686 -13.51 -28.64 7.57
CA ARG A 686 -12.94 -29.43 8.69
C ARG A 686 -11.83 -28.65 9.40
N LEU A 687 -10.89 -28.12 8.64
CA LEU A 687 -9.80 -27.30 9.20
C LEU A 687 -10.32 -26.03 9.87
N LEU A 688 -11.36 -25.40 9.30
CA LEU A 688 -12.02 -24.23 9.87
C LEU A 688 -12.60 -24.54 11.26
N GLY A 689 -13.23 -25.70 11.43
CA GLY A 689 -13.73 -26.20 12.71
C GLY A 689 -12.64 -26.29 13.77
N VAL A 690 -11.51 -26.90 13.43
CA VAL A 690 -10.34 -27.05 14.33
C VAL A 690 -9.74 -25.69 14.69
N LEU A 691 -9.55 -24.81 13.69
CA LEU A 691 -8.98 -23.48 13.89
C LEU A 691 -9.87 -22.55 14.72
N ARG A 692 -11.19 -22.67 14.61
CA ARG A 692 -12.14 -21.91 15.43
C ARG A 692 -12.23 -22.43 16.87
N ALA A 693 -12.21 -23.74 17.05
CA ALA A 693 -12.25 -24.38 18.36
C ALA A 693 -11.02 -24.11 19.21
N SER A 694 -9.87 -23.85 18.58
CA SER A 694 -8.62 -23.57 19.33
C SER A 694 -8.63 -22.22 20.05
N HIS A 695 -9.48 -21.27 19.65
CA HIS A 695 -9.48 -19.88 20.15
C HIS A 695 -8.14 -19.12 20.04
N ASP A 696 -7.17 -19.71 19.35
CA ASP A 696 -5.82 -19.14 19.15
C ASP A 696 -5.82 -17.96 18.14
N PHE A 697 -6.89 -17.80 17.38
CA PHE A 697 -7.00 -16.76 16.36
C PHE A 697 -8.20 -15.88 16.61
N HIS A 698 -7.97 -14.57 16.55
CA HIS A 698 -9.04 -13.59 16.74
C HIS A 698 -10.12 -13.65 15.65
N SER A 699 -9.75 -14.03 14.44
CA SER A 699 -10.65 -14.19 13.31
C SER A 699 -10.13 -15.25 12.36
N VAL A 700 -11.00 -16.20 12.02
CA VAL A 700 -10.74 -17.26 11.02
C VAL A 700 -11.79 -17.13 9.93
N VAL A 701 -11.34 -16.87 8.69
CA VAL A 701 -12.22 -16.65 7.54
C VAL A 701 -11.84 -17.60 6.42
N PHE A 702 -12.71 -18.55 6.14
CA PHE A 702 -12.54 -19.43 5.01
C PHE A 702 -13.04 -18.77 3.72
N LYS A 703 -12.19 -18.76 2.70
CA LYS A 703 -12.53 -18.30 1.36
C LYS A 703 -12.50 -19.46 0.40
N SER A 704 -13.56 -20.22 0.43
CA SER A 704 -13.94 -21.16 -0.62
C SER A 704 -15.26 -20.70 -1.22
N PRO A 705 -15.50 -20.94 -2.50
CA PRO A 705 -16.84 -20.76 -3.02
C PRO A 705 -17.74 -21.84 -2.41
N SER A 706 -18.70 -21.44 -1.59
CA SER A 706 -19.79 -22.32 -1.17
C SER A 706 -20.79 -22.46 -2.33
N ALA A 707 -21.48 -23.59 -2.37
CA ALA A 707 -22.51 -23.81 -3.36
C ALA A 707 -23.66 -22.83 -3.16
N GLY A 708 -23.92 -21.99 -4.16
CA GLY A 708 -25.08 -21.11 -4.20
C GLY A 708 -26.29 -21.82 -4.84
N PRO A 709 -27.52 -21.40 -4.56
CA PRO A 709 -28.70 -21.99 -5.16
C PRO A 709 -28.76 -21.64 -6.68
N GLU A 710 -28.88 -22.63 -7.50
CA GLU A 710 -29.08 -22.53 -8.95
C GLU A 710 -30.35 -23.29 -9.37
N VAL A 711 -31.19 -22.63 -10.17
CA VAL A 711 -32.31 -23.30 -10.84
C VAL A 711 -31.82 -23.83 -12.18
N GLN A 712 -31.57 -25.14 -12.25
CA GLN A 712 -31.17 -25.81 -13.48
C GLN A 712 -32.41 -26.19 -14.29
N VAL A 713 -32.40 -25.78 -15.57
CA VAL A 713 -33.45 -26.10 -16.53
C VAL A 713 -32.86 -27.01 -17.62
N THR A 714 -33.24 -28.28 -17.63
CA THR A 714 -32.77 -29.25 -18.60
C THR A 714 -33.90 -29.63 -19.56
N PRO A 715 -33.84 -29.23 -20.85
CA PRO A 715 -34.83 -29.60 -21.81
C PRO A 715 -35.03 -31.12 -21.86
N ASN A 716 -36.28 -31.58 -21.96
CA ASN A 716 -36.60 -33.01 -22.07
C ASN A 716 -36.81 -33.44 -23.52
N SER A 717 -37.09 -34.72 -23.79
CA SER A 717 -37.31 -35.25 -25.12
C SER A 717 -38.51 -34.61 -25.85
N LEU A 718 -39.55 -34.21 -25.10
CA LEU A 718 -40.72 -33.55 -25.66
C LEU A 718 -40.35 -32.17 -26.27
N SER A 719 -39.41 -31.46 -25.65
CA SER A 719 -38.90 -30.16 -26.21
C SER A 719 -38.24 -30.37 -27.58
N ALA A 720 -37.43 -31.45 -27.70
CA ALA A 720 -36.76 -31.73 -28.98
C ALA A 720 -37.79 -32.14 -30.08
N LEU A 721 -38.74 -32.98 -29.73
CA LEU A 721 -39.84 -33.38 -30.63
C LEU A 721 -40.65 -32.20 -31.13
N GLN A 722 -40.82 -31.18 -30.29
CA GLN A 722 -41.53 -29.93 -30.62
C GLN A 722 -40.65 -28.89 -31.29
N GLY A 723 -39.41 -29.20 -31.63
CA GLY A 723 -38.47 -28.24 -32.24
C GLY A 723 -38.06 -27.06 -31.33
N LEU A 724 -38.19 -27.20 -30.00
CA LEU A 724 -37.76 -26.21 -29.01
C LEU A 724 -36.32 -26.46 -28.67
N THR A 725 -35.40 -25.71 -29.29
CA THR A 725 -33.97 -25.87 -28.99
C THR A 725 -33.64 -25.26 -27.62
N PRO A 726 -32.56 -25.75 -26.96
CA PRO A 726 -32.07 -25.16 -25.69
C PRO A 726 -31.84 -23.67 -25.77
N ALA A 727 -31.30 -23.18 -26.88
CA ALA A 727 -31.06 -21.75 -27.10
C ALA A 727 -32.35 -20.94 -27.16
N ARG A 728 -33.39 -21.44 -27.87
CA ARG A 728 -34.70 -20.78 -27.90
C ARG A 728 -35.36 -20.74 -26.52
N LEU A 729 -35.24 -21.83 -25.76
CA LEU A 729 -35.76 -21.87 -24.39
C LEU A 729 -35.04 -20.87 -23.51
N ALA A 730 -33.71 -20.86 -23.51
CA ALA A 730 -32.90 -19.91 -22.75
C ALA A 730 -33.22 -18.45 -23.11
N HIS A 731 -33.40 -18.12 -24.39
CA HIS A 731 -33.75 -16.80 -24.83
C HIS A 731 -35.17 -16.36 -24.35
N GLN A 732 -36.13 -17.25 -24.30
CA GLN A 732 -37.45 -16.93 -23.76
C GLN A 732 -37.36 -16.67 -22.24
N LEU A 733 -36.69 -17.53 -21.50
CA LEU A 733 -36.49 -17.37 -20.07
C LEU A 733 -35.73 -16.09 -19.73
N LEU A 734 -34.65 -15.78 -20.46
CA LEU A 734 -33.89 -14.54 -20.29
C LEU A 734 -34.75 -13.29 -20.51
N THR A 735 -35.55 -13.25 -21.59
CA THR A 735 -36.44 -12.11 -21.91
C THR A 735 -37.46 -11.92 -20.80
N ARG A 736 -37.96 -13.01 -20.23
CA ARG A 736 -39.02 -12.99 -19.24
C ARG A 736 -38.53 -12.58 -17.85
N HIS A 737 -37.35 -13.02 -17.42
CA HIS A 737 -36.89 -12.84 -16.04
C HIS A 737 -35.88 -11.72 -15.85
N TRP A 738 -34.95 -11.55 -16.81
CA TRP A 738 -33.87 -10.56 -16.71
C TRP A 738 -34.03 -9.39 -17.68
N GLY A 739 -34.83 -9.61 -18.73
CA GLY A 739 -34.92 -8.71 -19.87
C GLY A 739 -33.73 -8.80 -20.82
N ARG A 740 -33.97 -8.58 -22.09
CA ARG A 740 -32.96 -8.69 -23.13
C ARG A 740 -32.74 -7.35 -23.80
N ARG A 741 -31.50 -6.97 -24.08
CA ARG A 741 -31.18 -5.79 -24.86
C ARG A 741 -31.60 -6.01 -26.29
N ALA A 742 -32.47 -5.12 -26.78
CA ALA A 742 -33.03 -5.17 -28.13
C ALA A 742 -32.48 -4.10 -29.07
N GLY A 743 -31.74 -3.13 -28.52
CA GLY A 743 -31.12 -2.08 -29.34
C GLY A 743 -30.76 -0.86 -28.54
N ILE A 744 -30.57 0.27 -29.19
CA ILE A 744 -30.13 1.53 -28.61
C ILE A 744 -31.07 2.67 -29.05
N LEU A 745 -31.26 3.64 -28.18
CA LEU A 745 -31.91 4.92 -28.47
C LEU A 745 -30.84 6.01 -28.40
N LEU A 746 -30.75 6.82 -29.45
CA LEU A 746 -29.90 8.00 -29.49
C LEU A 746 -30.63 9.19 -28.87
N ARG A 747 -30.10 9.76 -27.79
CA ARG A 747 -30.65 10.95 -27.12
C ARG A 747 -29.57 12.03 -27.06
N GLY A 748 -29.55 12.91 -28.05
CA GLY A 748 -28.41 13.80 -28.26
C GLY A 748 -27.13 12.98 -28.46
N GLU A 749 -26.12 13.21 -27.67
CA GLU A 749 -24.84 12.46 -27.70
C GLU A 749 -24.84 11.18 -26.83
N GLN A 750 -26.01 10.82 -26.27
CA GLN A 750 -26.11 9.66 -25.37
C GLN A 750 -26.67 8.43 -26.11
N ILE A 751 -25.98 7.31 -25.93
CA ILE A 751 -26.48 6.00 -26.34
C ILE A 751 -27.21 5.38 -25.15
N VAL A 752 -28.56 5.26 -25.27
CA VAL A 752 -29.40 4.68 -24.21
C VAL A 752 -29.84 3.28 -24.66
N PRO A 753 -29.43 2.21 -23.95
CA PRO A 753 -29.87 0.85 -24.30
C PRO A 753 -31.38 0.68 -24.16
N ILE A 754 -31.96 -0.13 -25.03
CA ILE A 754 -33.38 -0.56 -24.95
C ILE A 754 -33.40 -1.97 -24.41
N ARG A 755 -34.06 -2.17 -23.26
CA ARG A 755 -34.30 -3.48 -22.63
C ARG A 755 -35.76 -3.86 -22.81
N VAL A 756 -35.97 -5.03 -23.38
CA VAL A 756 -37.30 -5.66 -23.49
C VAL A 756 -37.42 -6.72 -22.40
N GLU A 757 -38.44 -6.61 -21.58
CA GLU A 757 -38.75 -7.54 -20.49
C GLU A 757 -40.27 -7.82 -20.49
N GLU A 758 -40.67 -9.02 -20.08
CA GLU A 758 -42.07 -9.31 -19.85
C GLU A 758 -42.46 -8.82 -18.44
N ALA A 759 -43.62 -8.17 -18.32
CA ALA A 759 -44.14 -7.73 -17.03
C ALA A 759 -44.35 -8.93 -16.12
N ALA A 760 -43.55 -9.02 -15.04
CA ALA A 760 -43.72 -10.08 -14.05
C ALA A 760 -44.92 -9.82 -13.17
N SER A 761 -45.80 -10.79 -13.03
CA SER A 761 -46.85 -10.80 -12.03
C SER A 761 -46.32 -11.43 -10.74
N GLY A 762 -45.88 -10.57 -9.78
CA GLY A 762 -45.54 -10.98 -8.42
C GLY A 762 -44.05 -11.42 -8.23
N GLN A 763 -43.60 -11.54 -6.97
CA GLN A 763 -42.36 -12.20 -6.57
C GLN A 763 -42.51 -13.72 -6.84
N ARG A 764 -41.61 -14.29 -7.61
CA ARG A 764 -41.66 -15.71 -7.93
C ARG A 764 -40.64 -16.48 -7.08
N THR A 765 -41.09 -17.54 -6.48
CA THR A 765 -40.24 -18.53 -5.85
C THR A 765 -39.59 -19.44 -6.91
N PRO A 766 -38.54 -20.16 -6.60
CA PRO A 766 -37.98 -21.16 -7.51
C PRO A 766 -39.00 -22.24 -7.95
N VAL A 767 -39.99 -22.52 -7.12
CA VAL A 767 -41.10 -23.45 -7.41
C VAL A 767 -42.01 -22.90 -8.51
N ASP A 768 -42.33 -21.59 -8.46
CA ASP A 768 -43.17 -20.95 -9.47
C ASP A 768 -42.47 -20.88 -10.85
N TYR A 769 -41.16 -21.16 -10.88
CA TYR A 769 -40.41 -21.19 -12.12
C TYR A 769 -40.82 -22.32 -13.04
N ALA A 770 -41.23 -23.46 -12.49
CA ALA A 770 -41.73 -24.64 -13.23
C ALA A 770 -43.05 -24.37 -13.97
N ASP A 771 -43.89 -23.49 -13.40
CA ASP A 771 -45.18 -23.10 -13.99
C ASP A 771 -45.05 -21.96 -15.01
N THR A 772 -43.83 -21.54 -15.29
CA THR A 772 -43.59 -20.49 -16.30
C THR A 772 -44.06 -20.94 -17.68
N ARG A 773 -44.95 -20.20 -18.28
CA ARG A 773 -45.49 -20.55 -19.61
C ARG A 773 -44.48 -20.21 -20.69
N ILE A 774 -44.09 -21.22 -21.47
CA ILE A 774 -43.17 -21.11 -22.60
C ILE A 774 -43.95 -21.28 -23.90
N ARG A 775 -43.61 -20.53 -24.92
CA ARG A 775 -44.20 -20.64 -26.27
C ARG A 775 -43.41 -21.68 -27.05
N LEU A 776 -44.15 -22.67 -27.53
CA LEU A 776 -43.65 -23.70 -28.44
C LEU A 776 -43.52 -23.17 -29.85
N PRO A 777 -42.76 -23.81 -30.75
CA PRO A 777 -42.63 -23.43 -32.14
C PRO A 777 -43.95 -23.41 -32.93
N ASP A 778 -44.91 -24.27 -32.55
CA ASP A 778 -46.30 -24.29 -33.12
C ASP A 778 -47.18 -23.17 -32.63
N GLY A 779 -46.69 -22.31 -31.72
CA GLY A 779 -47.45 -21.19 -31.20
C GLY A 779 -48.22 -21.44 -29.89
N ARG A 780 -48.37 -22.67 -29.47
CA ARG A 780 -49.03 -23.05 -28.20
C ARG A 780 -48.23 -22.64 -26.98
N LEU A 781 -48.88 -22.38 -25.86
CA LEU A 781 -48.24 -22.09 -24.56
C LEU A 781 -48.31 -23.35 -23.71
N ALA A 782 -47.11 -23.78 -23.26
CA ALA A 782 -46.97 -24.91 -22.33
C ALA A 782 -46.22 -24.44 -21.06
N PRO A 783 -46.52 -25.01 -19.90
CA PRO A 783 -45.70 -24.77 -18.72
C PRO A 783 -44.28 -25.34 -18.90
N LEU A 784 -43.31 -24.71 -18.32
CA LEU A 784 -41.89 -25.10 -18.41
C LEU A 784 -41.69 -26.56 -17.96
N SER A 785 -42.40 -26.98 -16.94
CA SER A 785 -42.40 -28.35 -16.43
C SER A 785 -42.76 -29.43 -17.44
N GLN A 786 -43.51 -29.10 -18.50
CA GLN A 786 -43.82 -30.07 -19.57
C GLN A 786 -42.67 -30.24 -20.58
N VAL A 787 -41.85 -29.23 -20.80
CA VAL A 787 -40.80 -29.20 -21.82
C VAL A 787 -39.38 -29.27 -21.25
N ALA A 788 -39.23 -29.16 -19.94
CA ALA A 788 -37.94 -29.20 -19.25
C ALA A 788 -38.07 -29.70 -17.82
N HIS A 789 -37.02 -30.37 -17.36
CA HIS A 789 -36.86 -30.68 -15.96
C HIS A 789 -36.30 -29.46 -15.23
N VAL A 790 -36.99 -28.99 -14.21
CA VAL A 790 -36.56 -27.85 -13.38
C VAL A 790 -36.11 -28.39 -12.02
N ARG A 791 -34.82 -28.20 -11.68
CA ARG A 791 -34.24 -28.67 -10.43
C ARG A 791 -33.52 -27.54 -9.73
N LEU A 792 -33.70 -27.47 -8.41
CA LEU A 792 -32.89 -26.59 -7.56
C LEU A 792 -31.66 -27.38 -7.10
N GLN A 793 -30.48 -26.89 -7.42
CA GLN A 793 -29.23 -27.52 -7.01
C GLN A 793 -28.24 -26.49 -6.46
N GLY A 794 -27.30 -26.98 -5.67
CA GLY A 794 -26.16 -26.16 -5.23
C GLY A 794 -25.06 -26.17 -6.31
N VAL A 795 -24.70 -25.03 -6.82
CA VAL A 795 -23.60 -24.89 -7.78
C VAL A 795 -22.53 -23.95 -7.26
N VAL A 796 -21.29 -24.32 -7.42
CA VAL A 796 -20.15 -23.49 -7.06
C VAL A 796 -20.09 -22.29 -8.03
N PRO A 797 -20.24 -21.05 -7.54
CA PRO A 797 -20.39 -19.86 -8.40
C PRO A 797 -19.09 -19.43 -9.09
N TYR A 798 -17.95 -19.91 -8.62
CA TYR A 798 -16.64 -19.67 -9.24
C TYR A 798 -15.60 -20.67 -8.75
N VAL A 799 -14.58 -20.92 -9.54
CA VAL A 799 -13.41 -21.74 -9.21
C VAL A 799 -12.18 -20.86 -9.17
N THR A 800 -11.25 -21.18 -8.27
CA THR A 800 -9.98 -20.45 -8.12
C THR A 800 -8.80 -21.39 -8.34
N HIS A 801 -7.83 -20.95 -9.17
CA HIS A 801 -6.59 -21.67 -9.41
C HIS A 801 -5.38 -20.82 -9.02
N GLN A 802 -4.34 -21.50 -8.59
CA GLN A 802 -3.01 -20.93 -8.41
C GLN A 802 -2.00 -21.82 -9.12
N ASN A 803 -1.28 -21.27 -10.13
CA ASN A 803 -0.36 -22.02 -10.97
C ASN A 803 -0.97 -23.30 -11.56
N LEU A 804 -2.16 -23.21 -12.13
CA LEU A 804 -2.91 -24.30 -12.76
C LEU A 804 -3.55 -25.31 -11.78
N VAL A 805 -3.36 -25.14 -10.47
CA VAL A 805 -3.91 -26.05 -9.46
C VAL A 805 -5.08 -25.38 -8.75
N PRO A 806 -6.22 -26.07 -8.56
CA PRO A 806 -7.30 -25.57 -7.73
C PRO A 806 -6.82 -25.26 -6.32
N TYR A 807 -7.23 -24.12 -5.75
CA TYR A 807 -6.85 -23.76 -4.40
C TYR A 807 -7.96 -23.05 -3.62
N ALA A 808 -7.93 -23.21 -2.32
CA ALA A 808 -8.78 -22.47 -1.38
C ALA A 808 -7.92 -21.80 -0.30
N THR A 809 -8.46 -20.82 0.40
CA THR A 809 -7.68 -20.09 1.40
C THR A 809 -8.43 -19.90 2.70
N ILE A 810 -7.75 -20.13 3.84
CA ILE A 810 -8.23 -19.76 5.16
C ILE A 810 -7.37 -18.61 5.68
N LYS A 811 -7.98 -17.48 5.92
CA LYS A 811 -7.32 -16.31 6.50
C LYS A 811 -7.35 -16.39 8.01
N LEU A 812 -6.21 -16.19 8.64
CA LEU A 812 -6.04 -16.20 10.07
C LEU A 812 -5.53 -14.83 10.54
N ASN A 813 -6.21 -14.28 11.53
CA ASN A 813 -5.74 -13.09 12.24
C ASN A 813 -5.30 -13.51 13.64
N PRO A 814 -4.00 -13.41 14.00
CA PRO A 814 -3.50 -13.76 15.33
C PRO A 814 -4.16 -12.93 16.44
N VAL A 815 -4.11 -13.43 17.65
CA VAL A 815 -4.49 -12.66 18.84
C VAL A 815 -3.55 -11.46 18.98
N HIS A 816 -4.04 -10.38 19.57
CA HIS A 816 -3.28 -9.14 19.70
C HIS A 816 -2.02 -9.33 20.56
N GLY A 817 -0.89 -8.83 20.04
CA GLY A 817 0.40 -8.92 20.69
C GLY A 817 1.18 -10.21 20.39
N GLU A 818 0.62 -11.13 19.63
CA GLU A 818 1.31 -12.34 19.19
C GLU A 818 2.09 -12.12 17.90
N GLY A 819 3.36 -12.49 17.87
CA GLY A 819 4.21 -12.41 16.68
C GLY A 819 3.75 -13.38 15.59
N LEU A 820 3.83 -12.95 14.32
CA LEU A 820 3.39 -13.77 13.18
C LEU A 820 4.07 -15.14 13.11
N SER A 821 5.32 -15.23 13.52
CA SER A 821 6.07 -16.50 13.53
C SER A 821 5.54 -17.49 14.56
N VAL A 822 5.10 -17.02 15.74
CA VAL A 822 4.50 -17.84 16.78
C VAL A 822 3.13 -18.35 16.32
N ALA A 823 2.31 -17.43 15.80
CA ALA A 823 0.99 -17.75 15.27
C ALA A 823 1.06 -18.74 14.10
N ALA A 824 2.09 -18.63 13.22
CA ALA A 824 2.31 -19.57 12.12
C ALA A 824 2.64 -20.97 12.62
N ARG A 825 3.58 -21.11 13.57
CA ARG A 825 3.90 -22.42 14.16
C ARG A 825 2.70 -23.07 14.86
N ARG A 826 1.82 -22.24 15.45
CA ARG A 826 0.57 -22.71 16.04
C ARG A 826 -0.42 -23.19 14.98
N ALA A 827 -0.54 -22.44 13.88
CA ALA A 827 -1.34 -22.84 12.73
C ALA A 827 -0.87 -24.17 12.13
N ASP A 828 0.45 -24.35 11.96
CA ASP A 828 1.03 -25.62 11.45
C ASP A 828 0.66 -26.82 12.33
N ARG A 829 0.73 -26.66 13.66
CA ARG A 829 0.32 -27.72 14.61
C ARG A 829 -1.17 -28.07 14.50
N LEU A 830 -2.02 -27.05 14.34
CA LEU A 830 -3.46 -27.26 14.18
C LEU A 830 -3.82 -27.90 12.85
N ILE A 831 -3.10 -27.54 11.77
CA ILE A 831 -3.23 -28.16 10.45
C ILE A 831 -2.85 -29.65 10.51
N ALA A 832 -1.73 -29.97 11.18
CA ALA A 832 -1.32 -31.36 11.38
C ALA A 832 -2.36 -32.15 12.21
N LYS A 833 -2.93 -31.53 13.26
CA LYS A 833 -4.00 -32.14 14.07
C LYS A 833 -5.29 -32.37 13.29
N ALA A 834 -5.63 -31.49 12.35
CA ALA A 834 -6.85 -31.58 11.56
C ALA A 834 -6.85 -32.77 10.58
N GLY A 835 -5.68 -33.32 10.21
CA GLY A 835 -5.54 -34.44 9.29
C GLY A 835 -6.15 -34.15 7.92
N LEU A 836 -5.39 -33.55 7.02
CA LEU A 836 -5.87 -33.28 5.66
C LEU A 836 -6.04 -34.58 4.89
N PRO A 837 -7.09 -34.71 4.02
CA PRO A 837 -7.28 -35.91 3.22
C PRO A 837 -6.14 -36.11 2.21
N PRO A 838 -5.91 -37.36 1.78
CA PRO A 838 -4.94 -37.64 0.72
C PRO A 838 -5.25 -36.82 -0.54
N GLY A 839 -4.22 -36.20 -1.12
CA GLY A 839 -4.37 -35.34 -2.30
C GLY A 839 -4.61 -33.85 -1.98
N VAL A 840 -4.84 -33.48 -0.72
CA VAL A 840 -4.91 -32.07 -0.28
C VAL A 840 -3.64 -31.68 0.45
N THR A 841 -2.95 -30.68 -0.07
CA THR A 841 -1.74 -30.12 0.56
C THR A 841 -2.02 -28.70 1.11
N SER A 842 -1.27 -28.32 2.13
CA SER A 842 -1.40 -26.99 2.73
C SER A 842 -0.07 -26.23 2.72
N GLN A 843 -0.16 -24.91 2.59
CA GLN A 843 1.00 -24.03 2.70
C GLN A 843 0.61 -22.76 3.46
N ILE A 844 1.44 -22.34 4.42
CA ILE A 844 1.25 -21.05 5.09
C ILE A 844 1.83 -19.93 4.24
N GLY A 845 0.98 -18.96 3.92
CA GLY A 845 1.25 -17.75 3.19
C GLY A 845 0.89 -16.50 4.00
N GLY A 846 0.54 -15.43 3.30
CA GLY A 846 0.18 -14.17 3.93
C GLY A 846 1.38 -13.25 4.11
N TYR A 847 1.22 -12.21 4.96
CA TYR A 847 2.34 -11.31 5.31
C TYR A 847 3.48 -12.05 5.99
N TYR A 848 3.22 -13.16 6.65
CA TYR A 848 4.23 -14.01 7.27
C TYR A 848 5.30 -14.47 6.29
N ARG A 849 4.91 -14.99 5.11
CA ARG A 849 5.86 -15.42 4.07
C ARG A 849 6.73 -14.24 3.56
N GLU A 850 6.11 -13.10 3.33
CA GLU A 850 6.81 -11.88 2.91
C GLU A 850 7.77 -11.38 4.01
N GLN A 851 7.35 -11.46 5.26
CA GLN A 851 8.16 -11.12 6.41
C GLN A 851 9.37 -12.04 6.53
N GLN A 852 9.19 -13.37 6.52
CA GLN A 852 10.30 -14.33 6.59
C GLN A 852 11.33 -14.08 5.49
N LYS A 853 10.86 -13.94 4.24
CA LYS A 853 11.73 -13.67 3.10
C LYS A 853 12.49 -12.35 3.28
N SER A 854 11.84 -11.33 3.81
CA SER A 854 12.45 -10.01 4.03
C SER A 854 13.46 -10.04 5.16
N PHE A 855 13.13 -10.67 6.29
CA PHE A 855 14.06 -10.79 7.42
C PHE A 855 15.30 -11.62 7.06
N SER A 856 15.14 -12.74 6.32
CA SER A 856 16.27 -13.51 5.84
C SER A 856 17.19 -12.70 4.92
N GLN A 857 16.62 -11.93 3.99
CA GLN A 857 17.39 -11.03 3.14
C GLN A 857 18.10 -9.93 3.95
N MET A 858 17.43 -9.33 4.94
CA MET A 858 18.02 -8.33 5.81
C MET A 858 19.19 -8.89 6.62
N LEU A 859 19.08 -10.12 7.13
CA LEU A 859 20.17 -10.78 7.85
C LEU A 859 21.37 -11.07 6.93
N VAL A 860 21.14 -11.54 5.71
CA VAL A 860 22.21 -11.75 4.72
C VAL A 860 22.90 -10.42 4.38
N ILE A 861 22.13 -9.36 4.17
CA ILE A 861 22.63 -8.01 3.89
C ILE A 861 23.43 -7.47 5.08
N LEU A 862 22.94 -7.66 6.30
CA LEU A 862 23.65 -7.28 7.51
C LEU A 862 24.98 -8.04 7.63
N GLY A 863 24.98 -9.35 7.39
CA GLY A 863 26.20 -10.17 7.40
C GLY A 863 27.22 -9.68 6.37
N ALA A 864 26.75 -9.39 5.14
CA ALA A 864 27.62 -8.83 4.09
C ALA A 864 28.17 -7.45 4.47
N ALA A 865 27.33 -6.56 5.01
CA ALA A 865 27.76 -5.25 5.48
C ALA A 865 28.81 -5.34 6.61
N LEU A 866 28.62 -6.22 7.58
CA LEU A 866 29.57 -6.45 8.66
C LEU A 866 30.90 -7.04 8.13
N LEU A 867 30.84 -7.92 7.13
CA LEU A 867 32.04 -8.45 6.48
C LEU A 867 32.82 -7.37 5.74
N ILE A 868 32.14 -6.54 4.94
CA ILE A 868 32.79 -5.41 4.26
C ILE A 868 33.37 -4.44 5.28
N LEU A 869 32.65 -4.18 6.35
CA LEU A 869 33.07 -3.33 7.45
C LEU A 869 34.31 -3.90 8.16
N LEU A 870 34.40 -5.23 8.37
CA LEU A 870 35.55 -5.91 8.94
C LEU A 870 36.80 -5.68 8.11
N VAL A 871 36.68 -5.83 6.78
CA VAL A 871 37.80 -5.61 5.85
C VAL A 871 38.25 -4.13 5.89
N LEU A 872 37.30 -3.22 5.82
CA LEU A 872 37.56 -1.78 5.79
C LEU A 872 38.19 -1.28 7.12
N LEU A 873 37.67 -1.72 8.26
CA LEU A 873 38.24 -1.40 9.57
C LEU A 873 39.62 -2.07 9.78
N GLY A 874 39.79 -3.31 9.30
CA GLY A 874 41.09 -4.01 9.32
C GLY A 874 42.16 -3.25 8.56
N TYR A 875 41.82 -2.76 7.38
CA TYR A 875 42.69 -1.89 6.57
C TYR A 875 42.98 -0.57 7.30
N GLN A 876 41.96 0.08 7.85
CA GLN A 876 42.07 1.37 8.54
C GLN A 876 42.95 1.32 9.78
N PHE A 877 42.79 0.29 10.61
CA PHE A 877 43.52 0.14 11.87
C PHE A 877 44.87 -0.56 11.66
N GLY A 878 45.14 -1.11 10.49
CA GLY A 878 46.29 -1.98 10.27
C GLY A 878 46.29 -3.22 11.17
N SER A 879 45.14 -3.57 11.75
CA SER A 879 44.98 -4.65 12.72
C SER A 879 43.59 -5.29 12.63
N GLN A 880 43.55 -6.56 12.26
CA GLN A 880 42.32 -7.35 12.25
C GLN A 880 41.74 -7.52 13.66
N LYS A 881 42.58 -7.59 14.70
CA LYS A 881 42.15 -7.67 16.10
C LYS A 881 41.32 -6.45 16.51
N ALA A 882 41.78 -5.25 16.14
CA ALA A 882 41.05 -4.01 16.40
C ALA A 882 39.70 -3.98 15.66
N ALA A 883 39.64 -4.45 14.42
CA ALA A 883 38.42 -4.54 13.65
C ALA A 883 37.41 -5.52 14.24
N ILE A 884 37.85 -6.71 14.69
CA ILE A 884 37.00 -7.71 15.35
C ILE A 884 36.41 -7.15 16.66
N VAL A 885 37.23 -6.50 17.51
CA VAL A 885 36.73 -5.86 18.75
C VAL A 885 35.70 -4.80 18.44
N ALA A 886 35.93 -3.97 17.42
CA ALA A 886 34.97 -2.95 17.00
C ALA A 886 33.63 -3.57 16.59
N ILE A 887 33.64 -4.58 15.74
CA ILE A 887 32.42 -5.25 15.26
C ILE A 887 31.71 -5.97 16.42
N ALA A 888 32.41 -6.66 17.31
CA ALA A 888 31.81 -7.30 18.47
C ALA A 888 31.09 -6.29 19.37
N CYS A 889 31.72 -5.14 19.64
CA CYS A 889 31.08 -4.07 20.41
C CYS A 889 29.86 -3.47 19.72
N ILE A 890 29.89 -3.33 18.39
CA ILE A 890 28.77 -2.82 17.60
C ILE A 890 27.60 -3.81 17.65
N ALA A 891 27.85 -5.09 17.44
CA ALA A 891 26.81 -6.12 17.50
C ALA A 891 26.11 -6.16 18.88
N LEU A 892 26.84 -5.91 19.98
CA LEU A 892 26.27 -5.83 21.32
C LEU A 892 25.30 -4.65 21.53
N THR A 893 25.37 -3.61 20.70
CA THR A 893 24.41 -2.49 20.77
C THR A 893 22.99 -2.92 20.42
N ALA A 894 22.83 -4.04 19.71
CA ALA A 894 21.52 -4.63 19.41
C ALA A 894 20.74 -4.97 20.69
N ALA A 895 21.41 -5.34 21.77
CA ALA A 895 20.77 -5.60 23.06
C ALA A 895 19.98 -4.38 23.57
N GLY A 896 20.56 -3.18 23.42
CA GLY A 896 19.89 -1.93 23.81
C GLY A 896 18.66 -1.63 22.97
N THR A 897 18.74 -1.89 21.68
CA THR A 897 17.60 -1.75 20.77
C THR A 897 16.46 -2.69 21.18
N LEU A 898 16.76 -3.97 21.41
CA LEU A 898 15.74 -4.98 21.74
C LEU A 898 15.10 -4.72 23.11
N VAL A 899 15.90 -4.33 24.10
CA VAL A 899 15.39 -3.95 25.43
C VAL A 899 14.46 -2.74 25.36
N ALA A 900 14.85 -1.71 24.62
CA ALA A 900 14.01 -0.52 24.49
C ALA A 900 12.68 -0.81 23.76
N LEU A 901 12.69 -1.64 22.72
CA LEU A 901 11.48 -2.09 22.04
C LEU A 901 10.57 -2.88 22.98
N LEU A 902 11.13 -3.81 23.75
CA LEU A 902 10.39 -4.60 24.74
C LEU A 902 9.78 -3.71 25.83
N ALA A 903 10.55 -2.78 26.39
CA ALA A 903 10.09 -1.83 27.40
C ALA A 903 8.99 -0.89 26.89
N ALA A 904 9.04 -0.52 25.61
CA ALA A 904 8.03 0.32 24.97
C ALA A 904 6.80 -0.48 24.48
N GLY A 905 6.80 -1.82 24.57
CA GLY A 905 5.73 -2.67 24.03
C GLY A 905 5.55 -2.52 22.52
N THR A 906 6.64 -2.33 21.79
CA THR A 906 6.65 -2.19 20.34
C THR A 906 7.23 -3.42 19.66
N ASP A 907 6.64 -3.78 18.50
CA ASP A 907 7.07 -4.96 17.75
C ASP A 907 8.44 -4.74 17.09
N LEU A 908 9.18 -5.84 16.89
CA LEU A 908 10.35 -5.85 16.03
C LEU A 908 9.87 -5.89 14.58
N ASP A 909 9.73 -4.73 13.98
CA ASP A 909 9.34 -4.57 12.59
C ASP A 909 10.52 -4.12 11.70
N SER A 910 10.24 -3.96 10.40
CA SER A 910 11.27 -3.55 9.44
C SER A 910 11.84 -2.14 9.73
N THR A 911 11.09 -1.24 10.39
CA THR A 911 11.58 0.10 10.74
C THR A 911 12.45 0.07 12.00
N ALA A 912 12.13 -0.78 12.99
CA ALA A 912 12.97 -1.04 14.15
C ALA A 912 14.32 -1.66 13.75
N PHE A 913 14.30 -2.59 12.76
CA PHE A 913 15.53 -3.17 12.21
C PHE A 913 16.42 -2.11 11.55
N LEU A 914 15.83 -1.16 10.80
CA LEU A 914 16.58 -0.03 10.25
C LEU A 914 17.14 0.90 11.34
N GLY A 915 16.38 1.10 12.42
CA GLY A 915 16.87 1.82 13.61
C GLY A 915 18.10 1.13 14.21
N MET A 916 18.11 -0.20 14.28
CA MET A 916 19.25 -0.98 14.75
C MET A 916 20.48 -0.81 13.83
N LEU A 917 20.29 -0.81 12.51
CA LEU A 917 21.37 -0.54 11.54
C LEU A 917 21.94 0.88 11.70
N LEU A 918 21.08 1.85 12.00
CA LEU A 918 21.51 3.23 12.25
C LEU A 918 22.37 3.30 13.51
N VAL A 919 21.99 2.61 14.58
CA VAL A 919 22.81 2.49 15.80
C VAL A 919 24.17 1.89 15.47
N PHE A 920 24.21 0.85 14.66
CA PHE A 920 25.48 0.23 14.22
C PHE A 920 26.38 1.26 13.51
N ALA A 921 25.80 2.05 12.60
CA ALA A 921 26.55 3.09 11.87
C ALA A 921 27.13 4.16 12.80
N ILE A 922 26.34 4.63 13.79
CA ILE A 922 26.79 5.64 14.75
C ILE A 922 27.84 5.05 15.71
N ALA A 923 27.63 3.82 16.19
CA ALA A 923 28.57 3.15 17.09
C ALA A 923 29.93 2.90 16.42
N VAL A 924 29.94 2.49 15.13
CA VAL A 924 31.17 2.37 14.32
C VAL A 924 31.96 3.67 14.31
N ASN A 925 31.27 4.79 14.01
CA ASN A 925 31.89 6.11 13.94
C ASN A 925 32.61 6.45 15.25
N ASN A 926 31.96 6.21 16.41
CA ASN A 926 32.54 6.48 17.73
C ASN A 926 33.77 5.62 18.04
N VAL A 927 33.70 4.31 17.72
CA VAL A 927 34.86 3.39 17.91
C VAL A 927 36.04 3.78 17.02
N ILE A 928 35.79 4.13 15.75
CA ILE A 928 36.82 4.61 14.82
C ILE A 928 37.55 5.82 15.39
N LEU A 929 36.82 6.79 15.92
CA LEU A 929 37.40 8.01 16.46
C LEU A 929 38.26 7.75 17.71
N ILE A 930 37.93 6.76 18.55
CA ILE A 930 38.72 6.40 19.72
C ILE A 930 40.00 5.65 19.29
N PHE A 931 39.87 4.62 18.46
CA PHE A 931 40.98 3.78 18.05
C PHE A 931 41.99 4.50 17.17
N SER A 932 41.54 5.32 16.23
CA SER A 932 42.38 6.16 15.42
C SER A 932 43.17 7.18 16.27
N ARG A 933 42.55 7.72 17.32
CA ARG A 933 43.25 8.60 18.26
C ARG A 933 44.30 7.88 19.11
N ALA A 934 43.98 6.65 19.55
CA ALA A 934 44.94 5.81 20.26
C ALA A 934 46.22 5.54 19.40
N HIS A 935 46.02 5.22 18.09
CA HIS A 935 47.12 5.03 17.13
C HIS A 935 47.94 6.29 16.87
N GLN A 936 47.31 7.47 16.91
CA GLN A 936 48.06 8.75 16.78
C GLN A 936 48.94 9.07 17.96
N LEU A 937 48.51 8.62 19.16
CA LEU A 937 49.27 8.83 20.41
C LEU A 937 50.48 7.87 20.50
N ASP A 938 50.36 6.71 19.88
CA ASP A 938 51.42 5.67 19.92
C ASP A 938 51.46 4.97 18.55
N ARG A 939 52.45 5.36 17.73
CA ARG A 939 52.50 4.94 16.29
C ARG A 939 52.93 3.47 16.13
N ALA A 940 53.65 2.90 17.07
CA ALA A 940 54.19 1.53 16.95
C ALA A 940 53.16 0.46 17.38
N ALA A 941 52.54 0.63 18.56
CA ALA A 941 51.44 -0.18 19.05
C ALA A 941 50.75 0.57 20.19
N PRO A 942 49.42 0.81 20.14
CA PRO A 942 48.78 1.59 21.21
C PRO A 942 48.85 0.87 22.56
N ARG A 943 49.62 1.44 23.48
CA ARG A 943 49.72 0.96 24.87
C ARG A 943 48.40 1.17 25.58
N PRO A 944 48.05 0.38 26.63
CA PRO A 944 46.82 0.58 27.40
C PRO A 944 46.63 2.03 27.89
N ALA A 945 47.70 2.72 28.23
CA ALA A 945 47.67 4.15 28.61
C ALA A 945 47.23 5.06 27.44
N SER A 946 47.71 4.83 26.24
CA SER A 946 47.32 5.60 25.05
C SER A 946 45.85 5.40 24.71
N VAL A 947 45.36 4.16 24.83
CA VAL A 947 43.91 3.85 24.63
C VAL A 947 43.06 4.52 25.70
N ALA A 948 43.47 4.48 26.97
CA ALA A 948 42.79 5.14 28.09
C ALA A 948 42.74 6.66 27.89
N LEU A 949 43.84 7.27 27.44
CA LEU A 949 43.92 8.70 27.17
C LEU A 949 43.06 9.10 25.99
N ALA A 950 43.05 8.31 24.91
CA ALA A 950 42.21 8.54 23.74
C ALA A 950 40.72 8.48 24.10
N ALA A 951 40.30 7.45 24.84
CA ALA A 951 38.91 7.30 25.30
C ALA A 951 38.51 8.45 26.23
N HIS A 952 39.40 8.87 27.18
CA HIS A 952 39.14 9.99 28.07
C HIS A 952 39.01 11.32 27.33
N GLN A 953 39.83 11.57 26.28
CA GLN A 953 39.72 12.77 25.44
C GLN A 953 38.42 12.81 24.61
N ARG A 954 37.85 11.63 24.27
CA ARG A 954 36.64 11.48 23.47
C ARG A 954 35.35 11.42 24.31
N LEU A 955 35.46 11.33 25.63
CA LEU A 955 34.28 11.22 26.51
C LEU A 955 33.24 12.33 26.26
N ARG A 956 33.70 13.59 26.28
CA ARG A 956 32.81 14.76 26.15
C ARG A 956 32.12 14.82 24.75
N PRO A 957 32.84 14.72 23.61
CA PRO A 957 32.21 14.69 22.30
C PRO A 957 31.19 13.56 22.17
N ILE A 958 31.53 12.31 22.57
CA ILE A 958 30.65 11.15 22.43
C ILE A 958 29.38 11.29 23.30
N LEU A 959 29.52 11.80 24.55
CA LEU A 959 28.35 12.07 25.39
C LEU A 959 27.45 13.18 24.80
N MET A 960 28.07 14.20 24.23
CA MET A 960 27.33 15.32 23.60
C MET A 960 26.53 14.84 22.39
N THR A 961 27.15 14.07 21.50
CA THR A 961 26.48 13.52 20.31
C THR A 961 25.39 12.53 20.70
N MET A 962 25.69 11.61 21.63
CA MET A 962 24.69 10.65 22.10
C MET A 962 23.45 11.31 22.71
N LEU A 963 23.65 12.32 23.58
CA LEU A 963 22.52 13.02 24.19
C LEU A 963 21.76 13.84 23.16
N ALA A 964 22.45 14.47 22.21
CA ALA A 964 21.81 15.21 21.12
C ALA A 964 20.96 14.27 20.25
N ASP A 965 21.46 13.06 19.94
CA ASP A 965 20.76 12.06 19.14
C ASP A 965 19.56 11.47 19.92
N VAL A 966 19.79 10.96 21.14
CA VAL A 966 18.74 10.33 21.95
C VAL A 966 17.60 11.32 22.21
N LEU A 967 17.91 12.54 22.61
CA LEU A 967 16.90 13.56 22.86
C LEU A 967 16.32 14.13 21.57
N GLY A 968 17.09 14.15 20.48
CA GLY A 968 16.63 14.52 19.15
C GLY A 968 15.58 13.58 18.58
N PHE A 969 15.67 12.27 18.87
CA PHE A 969 14.68 11.26 18.51
C PHE A 969 13.47 11.20 19.45
N LEU A 970 13.53 11.85 20.62
CA LEU A 970 12.45 11.83 21.61
C LEU A 970 11.07 12.25 21.05
N PRO A 971 10.94 13.32 20.23
CA PRO A 971 9.65 13.70 19.65
C PRO A 971 9.03 12.60 18.79
N LEU A 972 9.86 11.85 18.05
CA LEU A 972 9.43 10.70 17.24
C LEU A 972 9.06 9.48 18.09
N ALA A 973 9.84 9.20 19.13
CA ALA A 973 9.61 8.07 20.04
C ALA A 973 8.31 8.23 20.84
N VAL A 974 8.01 9.45 21.28
CA VAL A 974 6.75 9.79 21.97
C VAL A 974 5.56 9.80 21.02
N GLY A 975 5.79 9.92 19.69
CA GLY A 975 4.73 9.91 18.70
C GLY A 975 3.97 11.24 18.61
N ILE A 976 4.70 12.37 18.56
CA ILE A 976 4.10 13.70 18.40
C ILE A 976 3.53 13.82 16.97
N GLY A 977 2.21 13.63 16.84
CA GLY A 977 1.51 13.60 15.55
C GLY A 977 1.33 12.19 15.01
N ARG A 978 0.21 11.95 14.31
CA ARG A 978 -0.17 10.63 13.79
C ARG A 978 0.71 10.13 12.66
N GLY A 979 1.37 11.04 11.95
CA GLY A 979 2.28 10.70 10.86
C GLY A 979 3.60 10.10 11.33
N THR A 980 3.95 10.26 12.61
CA THR A 980 5.19 9.75 13.20
C THR A 980 5.10 8.29 13.64
N ASP A 981 3.89 7.72 13.77
CA ASP A 981 3.66 6.34 14.21
C ASP A 981 4.48 5.32 13.42
N LEU A 982 4.65 5.55 12.12
CA LEU A 982 5.40 4.67 11.22
C LEU A 982 6.91 4.67 11.52
N LEU A 983 7.44 5.74 12.10
CA LEU A 983 8.86 5.92 12.44
C LEU A 983 9.14 5.74 13.94
N ARG A 984 8.11 5.57 14.75
CA ARG A 984 8.23 5.40 16.20
C ARG A 984 9.08 4.20 16.61
N PRO A 985 8.91 2.98 16.04
CA PRO A 985 9.76 1.85 16.38
C PRO A 985 11.23 2.10 16.02
N LEU A 986 11.51 2.79 14.91
CA LEU A 986 12.85 3.22 14.54
C LEU A 986 13.46 4.12 15.60
N ALA A 987 12.73 5.15 16.04
CA ALA A 987 13.21 6.11 17.04
C ALA A 987 13.50 5.43 18.39
N ILE A 988 12.62 4.55 18.86
CA ILE A 988 12.80 3.78 20.10
C ILE A 988 14.03 2.86 19.98
N ALA A 989 14.17 2.17 18.85
CA ALA A 989 15.31 1.31 18.55
C ALA A 989 16.64 2.08 18.61
N VAL A 990 16.66 3.28 18.02
CA VAL A 990 17.84 4.16 18.01
C VAL A 990 18.16 4.66 19.42
N MET A 991 17.18 5.15 20.15
CA MET A 991 17.39 5.67 21.51
C MET A 991 17.97 4.59 22.45
N GLY A 992 17.37 3.41 22.45
CA GLY A 992 17.85 2.30 23.30
C GLY A 992 19.21 1.77 22.87
N GLY A 993 19.41 1.61 21.58
CA GLY A 993 20.68 1.15 21.03
C GLY A 993 21.84 2.13 21.29
N LEU A 994 21.60 3.45 21.15
CA LEU A 994 22.61 4.49 21.44
C LEU A 994 22.95 4.57 22.94
N ALA A 995 21.96 4.42 23.82
CA ALA A 995 22.21 4.42 25.27
C ALA A 995 23.18 3.32 25.68
N ILE A 996 22.91 2.07 25.29
CA ILE A 996 23.83 0.95 25.56
C ILE A 996 25.09 1.05 24.69
N GLY A 997 24.97 1.44 23.42
CA GLY A 997 26.09 1.60 22.49
C GLY A 997 27.15 2.57 22.99
N THR A 998 26.74 3.64 23.67
CA THR A 998 27.68 4.60 24.27
C THR A 998 28.50 3.96 25.39
N VAL A 999 27.85 3.16 26.25
CA VAL A 999 28.56 2.42 27.29
C VAL A 999 29.55 1.41 26.67
N MET A 1000 29.12 0.70 25.62
CA MET A 1000 29.97 -0.23 24.90
C MET A 1000 31.16 0.47 24.25
N THR A 1001 30.95 1.58 23.62
CA THR A 1001 32.00 2.33 22.92
C THR A 1001 32.99 2.99 23.89
N LEU A 1002 32.49 3.57 24.99
CA LEU A 1002 33.34 4.28 25.94
C LEU A 1002 34.04 3.36 26.93
N TRP A 1003 33.44 2.21 27.28
CA TRP A 1003 34.03 1.34 28.31
C TRP A 1003 34.49 -0.01 27.75
N LEU A 1004 33.63 -0.77 27.08
CA LEU A 1004 33.91 -2.13 26.66
C LEU A 1004 34.94 -2.18 25.52
N ALA A 1005 34.77 -1.34 24.48
CA ALA A 1005 35.69 -1.34 23.34
C ALA A 1005 37.13 -0.99 23.71
N PRO A 1006 37.41 0.05 24.54
CA PRO A 1006 38.77 0.33 25.00
C PRO A 1006 39.36 -0.77 25.90
N VAL A 1007 38.53 -1.39 26.78
CA VAL A 1007 38.96 -2.47 27.67
C VAL A 1007 39.36 -3.71 26.90
N LEU A 1008 38.48 -4.17 25.95
CA LEU A 1008 38.78 -5.34 25.11
C LEU A 1008 39.98 -5.10 24.19
N TYR A 1009 40.07 -3.90 23.62
CA TYR A 1009 41.19 -3.54 22.75
C TYR A 1009 42.51 -3.53 23.51
N ALA A 1010 42.57 -2.94 24.71
CA ALA A 1010 43.73 -2.93 25.56
C ALA A 1010 44.14 -4.34 26.06
N ALA A 1011 43.16 -5.20 26.35
CA ALA A 1011 43.36 -6.57 26.79
C ALA A 1011 43.99 -7.46 25.70
N TRP A 1012 43.47 -7.32 24.47
CA TRP A 1012 43.97 -8.16 23.36
C TRP A 1012 45.35 -7.76 22.85
N TRP A 1013 45.80 -6.55 23.19
CA TRP A 1013 47.11 -6.03 22.79
C TRP A 1013 48.21 -6.24 23.82
N ARG A 1014 47.91 -6.87 24.96
CA ARG A 1014 48.97 -7.26 25.93
C ARG A 1014 49.87 -8.31 25.31
N PRO A 1015 51.22 -8.11 25.23
CA PRO A 1015 52.07 -9.17 24.81
C PRO A 1015 51.93 -10.36 25.79
N ALA A 1016 51.94 -11.57 25.27
CA ALA A 1016 51.80 -12.83 26.02
C ALA A 1016 52.92 -13.13 27.04
N GLY A 1017 53.51 -12.11 27.66
CA GLY A 1017 54.61 -12.22 28.61
C GLY A 1017 54.61 -11.26 29.78
N ALA A 1018 53.57 -10.42 29.93
CA ALA A 1018 53.50 -9.45 31.03
C ALA A 1018 52.49 -9.86 32.15
N ALA A 1019 52.49 -11.11 32.51
CA ALA A 1019 51.84 -11.62 33.74
C ALA A 1019 52.93 -11.91 34.79
N SER A 1020 53.44 -10.84 35.39
CA SER A 1020 54.14 -10.87 36.67
C SER A 1020 53.93 -9.55 37.40
#